data_0b6ed5759d5534aa5ce630ace6c46a80
#
_entry.id   0b6ed5759d5534aa5ce630ace6c46a80
#
_cell.length_a   1.000
_cell.length_b   1.000
_cell.length_c   1.000
_cell.angle_alpha   90.00
_cell.angle_beta   90.00
_cell.angle_gamma   90.00
#
_symmetry.space_group_name_H-M   'P 1'
#
loop_
_entity.id
_entity.type
_entity.pdbx_description
1 polymer ?
#
loop_
_entity_poly.entity_id
_entity_poly.type
_entity_poly.pdbx_seq_one_letter_code
_entity_poly.pdbx_strand_id
1 'polypeptide(L)'
;MSTISQMINKNRFLVVFLMLFISIFVALFIWLKIGIKIESLNFSQFKISQLYIKLDNKITLRVKNIDILPLTNEKNNTKPSLELLHYLSWIDMLFETIELKNITNGEHKSYFIYADNKFNLNNKDLYINANFARQNHNLNVAVNEIKLKDFNTTINGYLELNFYNDRHKFSGKFNSYELSGNLGLNIENDILTYELSDVSADTIEQFMNALANVAELNNEIKNWIYGYIKAKDYRVEILRGKFDLNSNDPLISKLYGKATAVSPVVKFHPNLPAATASSVDVIFENSGLKFDIKDPKYQGSSAIVNLSINELINKPNLILDIYTKTLYNNDINNILKAYNINIPITQNSGNMNAKLGLIIDLSNIIVQANGEFIFNGDIDISGAKFNTNHAKIILKNDKLTIENSHVKNSIFDANFSAFIDTNTQQAWFDTKFNSIAIPNLLDIKNLDDNITLDFSKAPKINSKALGYELNITNPITLNIPSIEPLKPYSTLINDLNITKAAINITTNNFIDINARVNDAKFNIPMLAKKDGNYTDDNFTINVSNVINVKSDSGIVEASIINDEVNIFLNSAKITINSNAAKGDFDKNLNFIANDTILNVVDVNKSVSFDHFSGNKTSDTIKFDGEFDGGYISITEGKDILKVKGNGISATTVNDILDLNTFSEGVFGLKVIGKNSKNFKADLELKDTYLKDYKIYNQLLAFLDSIPSLLIFKVPDFNNKGFSVKDGIIRIERIDDNLTIHAINIEGATADIVGNGTINLATNVIDVTLELKLLKDASSIIDKIPLVNYILLGKDKSISTIIKISGTIDEPIIKTQVVTDVLKTPFNIIKNTLTLPFVIFE
;
A
#
# COMPACT_ATOMS: atom_id res chain seq x y z
N MET A 1 42.57 113.15 -50.44
CA MET A 1 43.92 112.47 -50.44
C MET A 1 44.15 111.60 -49.21
N SER A 2 43.30 111.65 -48.06
CA SER A 2 43.51 110.86 -46.84
C SER A 2 43.08 109.33 -46.85
N THR A 3 42.12 109.01 -47.73
CA THR A 3 41.43 107.69 -47.76
C THR A 3 42.30 106.65 -48.54
N ILE A 4 43.04 107.08 -49.58
CA ILE A 4 43.89 106.17 -50.33
C ILE A 4 45.20 105.82 -49.58
N SER A 5 45.67 106.71 -48.76
CA SER A 5 46.93 106.42 -47.95
C SER A 5 46.63 105.41 -46.83
N GLN A 6 45.45 105.41 -46.23
CA GLN A 6 45.02 104.41 -45.21
C GLN A 6 44.78 103.00 -45.78
N MET A 7 44.28 102.92 -47.04
CA MET A 7 44.04 101.62 -47.72
C MET A 7 45.37 100.94 -48.16
N ILE A 8 46.34 101.75 -48.62
CA ILE A 8 47.67 101.26 -48.98
C ILE A 8 48.47 100.78 -47.74
N ASN A 9 48.31 101.46 -46.57
CA ASN A 9 48.97 101.00 -45.31
C ASN A 9 48.35 99.73 -44.77
N LYS A 10 46.99 99.53 -44.87
CA LYS A 10 46.30 98.36 -44.43
C LYS A 10 46.68 97.13 -45.25
N ASN A 11 46.78 97.22 -46.54
CA ASN A 11 47.24 96.15 -47.42
C ASN A 11 48.72 95.82 -47.18
N ARG A 12 49.65 96.81 -46.93
CA ARG A 12 51.04 96.50 -46.58
C ARG A 12 51.15 95.80 -45.23
N PHE A 13 50.38 96.19 -44.23
CA PHE A 13 50.33 95.52 -42.93
C PHE A 13 49.88 94.06 -43.10
N LEU A 14 48.86 93.82 -43.92
CA LEU A 14 48.29 92.46 -44.14
C LEU A 14 49.33 91.61 -44.93
N VAL A 15 50.02 92.18 -45.87
CA VAL A 15 51.12 91.46 -46.64
C VAL A 15 52.30 91.13 -45.71
N VAL A 16 52.76 92.11 -44.89
CA VAL A 16 53.81 91.87 -43.90
C VAL A 16 53.41 90.86 -42.86
N PHE A 17 52.14 90.90 -42.39
CA PHE A 17 51.60 89.91 -41.44
C PHE A 17 51.52 88.52 -42.12
N LEU A 18 51.10 88.45 -43.37
CA LEU A 18 50.96 87.18 -44.11
C LEU A 18 52.36 86.60 -44.38
N MET A 19 53.37 87.48 -44.72
CA MET A 19 54.80 87.03 -44.89
C MET A 19 55.41 86.59 -43.59
N LEU A 20 55.15 87.27 -42.48
CA LEU A 20 55.55 86.87 -41.13
C LEU A 20 54.89 85.56 -40.68
N PHE A 21 53.64 85.38 -40.97
CA PHE A 21 52.97 84.19 -40.79
C PHE A 21 53.48 83.00 -41.62
N ILE A 22 53.77 83.28 -42.90
CA ILE A 22 54.40 82.29 -43.83
C ILE A 22 55.80 81.95 -43.32
N SER A 23 56.60 82.99 -42.90
CA SER A 23 57.98 82.76 -42.38
C SER A 23 58.01 81.96 -41.11
N ILE A 24 57.03 82.21 -40.16
CA ILE A 24 56.88 81.41 -38.95
C ILE A 24 56.47 79.97 -39.31
N PHE A 25 55.61 79.83 -40.31
CA PHE A 25 55.15 78.51 -40.74
C PHE A 25 56.24 77.73 -41.40
N VAL A 26 57.08 78.41 -42.28
CA VAL A 26 58.24 77.81 -42.89
C VAL A 26 59.27 77.47 -41.84
N ALA A 27 59.57 78.39 -40.91
CA ALA A 27 60.54 78.16 -39.84
C ALA A 27 60.08 76.95 -38.97
N LEU A 28 58.75 76.87 -38.65
CA LEU A 28 58.21 75.76 -37.90
C LEU A 28 58.26 74.45 -38.72
N PHE A 29 58.00 74.53 -40.02
CA PHE A 29 58.18 73.41 -40.92
C PHE A 29 59.58 72.87 -41.03
N ILE A 30 60.62 73.82 -41.15
CA ILE A 30 61.98 73.44 -41.15
C ILE A 30 62.43 72.84 -39.81
N TRP A 31 61.96 73.44 -38.71
CA TRP A 31 62.19 72.90 -37.36
C TRP A 31 61.57 71.52 -37.13
N LEU A 32 60.35 71.28 -37.64
CA LEU A 32 59.79 69.99 -37.69
C LEU A 32 60.56 68.98 -38.50
N LYS A 33 61.12 69.42 -39.61
CA LYS A 33 62.00 68.56 -40.46
C LYS A 33 63.35 68.18 -39.77
N ILE A 34 63.91 69.03 -38.91
CA ILE A 34 65.09 68.73 -38.12
C ILE A 34 64.73 67.86 -36.92
N GLY A 35 63.52 67.96 -36.34
CA GLY A 35 63.03 67.32 -35.17
C GLY A 35 63.08 68.19 -33.93
N ILE A 36 61.91 68.39 -33.35
CA ILE A 36 61.67 69.21 -32.14
C ILE A 36 61.75 68.30 -30.92
N LYS A 37 62.55 68.65 -29.94
CA LYS A 37 62.63 68.02 -28.64
C LYS A 37 62.13 68.99 -27.59
N ILE A 38 61.19 68.60 -26.80
CA ILE A 38 60.56 69.35 -25.67
C ILE A 38 60.73 68.53 -24.40
N GLU A 39 61.37 69.07 -23.39
CA GLU A 39 61.64 68.35 -22.15
C GLU A 39 60.34 68.13 -21.30
N SER A 40 59.47 69.16 -21.22
CA SER A 40 58.21 69.01 -20.53
C SER A 40 57.17 70.02 -21.06
N LEU A 41 55.92 69.54 -21.17
CA LEU A 41 54.71 70.33 -21.44
C LEU A 41 53.69 70.01 -20.34
N ASN A 42 53.21 71.05 -19.66
CA ASN A 42 52.20 70.88 -18.62
C ASN A 42 50.88 71.49 -19.10
N PHE A 43 49.87 70.63 -19.17
CA PHE A 43 48.51 71.06 -19.48
C PHE A 43 47.62 70.81 -18.24
N SER A 44 46.48 71.39 -18.19
CA SER A 44 45.51 71.14 -17.05
C SER A 44 45.10 69.69 -16.84
N GLN A 45 45.13 68.89 -17.92
CA GLN A 45 44.62 67.51 -17.83
C GLN A 45 45.72 66.43 -17.97
N PHE A 46 46.92 66.84 -18.46
CA PHE A 46 48.02 65.90 -18.62
C PHE A 46 49.35 66.59 -18.61
N LYS A 47 50.38 65.86 -18.22
CA LYS A 47 51.74 66.32 -18.24
C LYS A 47 52.54 65.42 -19.18
N ILE A 48 53.25 66.05 -20.18
CA ILE A 48 54.04 65.34 -21.12
C ILE A 48 55.52 65.61 -20.78
N SER A 49 56.30 64.53 -20.78
CA SER A 49 57.80 64.69 -20.59
C SER A 49 58.56 64.03 -21.69
N GLN A 50 59.64 64.67 -22.15
CA GLN A 50 60.52 64.19 -23.23
C GLN A 50 59.72 63.89 -24.50
N LEU A 51 59.09 64.93 -25.05
CA LEU A 51 58.41 64.90 -26.37
C LEU A 51 59.43 65.15 -27.49
N TYR A 52 59.36 64.26 -28.50
CA TYR A 52 60.09 64.41 -29.79
C TYR A 52 59.09 64.30 -30.93
N ILE A 53 59.13 65.34 -31.85
CA ILE A 53 58.29 65.37 -33.05
C ILE A 53 59.20 65.68 -34.21
N LYS A 54 59.10 64.86 -35.28
CA LYS A 54 59.75 65.07 -36.54
C LYS A 54 58.82 64.86 -37.75
N LEU A 55 58.93 65.65 -38.77
CA LEU A 55 58.17 65.50 -40.00
C LEU A 55 59.14 65.21 -41.13
N ASP A 56 59.14 63.93 -41.60
CA ASP A 56 59.79 63.50 -42.87
C ASP A 56 58.73 63.42 -43.97
N ASN A 57 58.47 62.25 -44.49
CA ASN A 57 57.31 61.95 -45.34
C ASN A 57 56.04 61.83 -44.54
N LYS A 58 56.19 61.33 -43.32
CA LYS A 58 55.18 61.19 -42.27
C LYS A 58 55.72 61.71 -40.92
N ILE A 59 54.83 61.85 -39.96
CA ILE A 59 55.20 62.37 -38.62
C ILE A 59 55.84 61.26 -37.80
N THR A 60 56.93 61.53 -37.12
CA THR A 60 57.50 60.70 -36.03
C THR A 60 57.24 61.45 -34.75
N LEU A 61 56.48 60.79 -33.85
CA LEU A 61 56.09 61.28 -32.49
C LEU A 61 56.60 60.30 -31.45
N ARG A 62 57.47 60.79 -30.53
CA ARG A 62 57.94 59.98 -29.39
C ARG A 62 57.78 60.76 -28.15
N VAL A 63 57.07 60.11 -27.13
CA VAL A 63 56.88 60.65 -25.80
C VAL A 63 57.32 59.62 -24.79
N LYS A 64 58.15 60.03 -23.84
CA LYS A 64 58.58 59.07 -22.81
C LYS A 64 57.61 58.90 -21.73
N ASN A 65 57.04 60.03 -21.17
CA ASN A 65 56.03 59.96 -20.10
C ASN A 65 54.90 60.89 -20.43
N ILE A 66 53.64 60.38 -20.15
CA ILE A 66 52.41 61.12 -20.18
C ILE A 66 51.72 60.80 -18.87
N ASP A 67 51.59 61.79 -18.00
CA ASP A 67 50.86 61.68 -16.76
C ASP A 67 49.47 62.32 -16.94
N ILE A 68 48.44 61.50 -16.89
CA ILE A 68 47.03 61.97 -16.96
C ILE A 68 46.64 62.37 -15.55
N LEU A 69 46.26 63.62 -15.35
CA LEU A 69 45.82 64.11 -14.07
C LEU A 69 44.32 63.76 -13.87
N PRO A 70 43.92 63.23 -12.70
CA PRO A 70 42.54 62.84 -12.49
C PRO A 70 41.63 64.07 -12.56
N LEU A 71 40.70 64.09 -13.50
CA LEU A 71 39.60 65.02 -13.56
C LEU A 71 38.64 64.67 -12.43
N THR A 72 38.30 65.67 -11.62
CA THR A 72 37.25 65.56 -10.60
C THR A 72 35.89 65.27 -11.26
N ASN A 73 35.35 64.09 -11.01
CA ASN A 73 33.96 63.72 -11.15
C ASN A 73 33.27 63.99 -12.51
N GLU A 74 33.52 63.17 -13.51
CA GLU A 74 32.50 62.83 -14.50
C GLU A 74 32.48 61.33 -14.70
N LYS A 75 31.31 60.69 -14.49
CA LYS A 75 31.03 59.32 -14.99
C LYS A 75 31.02 59.41 -16.51
N ASN A 76 32.16 59.18 -17.13
CA ASN A 76 32.26 59.08 -18.56
C ASN A 76 31.54 57.81 -19.07
N ASN A 77 30.25 57.99 -19.42
CA ASN A 77 29.57 57.11 -20.37
C ASN A 77 30.16 57.38 -21.75
N THR A 78 31.39 56.88 -21.97
CA THR A 78 31.97 56.88 -23.35
C THR A 78 31.19 55.83 -24.14
N LYS A 79 30.23 56.29 -24.99
CA LYS A 79 29.69 55.47 -26.07
C LYS A 79 30.84 54.98 -26.91
N PRO A 80 30.86 53.71 -27.29
CA PRO A 80 31.79 53.19 -28.28
C PRO A 80 31.52 53.93 -29.58
N SER A 81 32.41 54.83 -29.95
CA SER A 81 32.25 55.66 -31.18
C SER A 81 33.05 54.99 -32.29
N LEU A 82 32.36 54.76 -33.44
CA LEU A 82 33.05 54.32 -34.69
C LEU A 82 34.14 55.28 -35.11
N GLU A 83 34.07 56.54 -34.66
CA GLU A 83 35.14 57.57 -34.89
C GLU A 83 36.53 57.06 -34.47
N LEU A 84 36.62 56.17 -33.46
CA LEU A 84 37.91 55.57 -33.05
C LEU A 84 38.56 54.75 -34.17
N LEU A 85 37.80 54.16 -35.07
CA LEU A 85 38.35 53.44 -36.23
C LEU A 85 39.00 54.40 -37.25
N HIS A 86 38.45 55.61 -37.37
CA HIS A 86 39.05 56.64 -38.23
C HIS A 86 40.41 57.07 -37.72
N TYR A 87 40.64 57.08 -36.39
CA TYR A 87 41.99 57.39 -35.87
C TYR A 87 43.02 56.33 -36.26
N LEU A 88 42.67 55.06 -36.45
CA LEU A 88 43.60 54.03 -36.97
C LEU A 88 44.03 54.39 -38.41
N SER A 89 43.11 54.89 -39.25
CA SER A 89 43.45 55.37 -40.62
C SER A 89 44.37 56.59 -40.59
N TRP A 90 44.10 57.55 -39.66
CA TRP A 90 44.95 58.75 -39.52
C TRP A 90 46.35 58.36 -39.01
N ILE A 91 46.40 57.43 -38.02
CA ILE A 91 47.73 56.91 -37.56
C ILE A 91 48.52 56.39 -38.73
N ASP A 92 47.98 55.50 -39.54
CA ASP A 92 48.64 54.91 -40.69
C ASP A 92 49.00 55.96 -41.81
N MET A 93 48.08 56.90 -42.02
CA MET A 93 48.27 57.90 -43.07
C MET A 93 49.26 58.97 -42.66
N LEU A 94 49.21 59.49 -41.47
CA LEU A 94 49.99 60.69 -41.04
C LEU A 94 51.33 60.35 -40.36
N PHE A 95 51.36 59.18 -39.64
CA PHE A 95 52.50 58.88 -38.79
C PHE A 95 53.39 57.77 -39.41
N GLU A 96 54.65 57.87 -39.27
CA GLU A 96 55.67 56.84 -39.51
C GLU A 96 55.97 56.11 -38.22
N THR A 97 56.04 56.87 -37.11
CA THR A 97 56.27 56.34 -35.76
C THR A 97 55.49 57.15 -34.75
N ILE A 98 54.74 56.46 -33.84
CA ILE A 98 54.21 56.96 -32.61
C ILE A 98 54.74 56.09 -31.50
N GLU A 99 55.42 56.65 -30.52
CA GLU A 99 55.99 55.92 -29.41
C GLU A 99 55.66 56.67 -28.13
N LEU A 100 54.61 56.20 -27.42
CA LEU A 100 54.13 56.68 -26.10
C LEU A 100 54.45 55.57 -25.06
N LYS A 101 55.59 55.70 -24.33
CA LYS A 101 56.20 54.62 -23.55
C LYS A 101 55.50 54.43 -22.20
N ASN A 102 55.30 55.54 -21.49
CA ASN A 102 54.71 55.48 -20.16
C ASN A 102 53.51 56.46 -20.08
N ILE A 103 52.33 55.93 -20.27
CA ILE A 103 51.08 56.71 -20.04
C ILE A 103 50.56 56.28 -18.67
N THR A 104 50.58 57.22 -17.72
CA THR A 104 50.13 56.93 -16.34
C THR A 104 48.81 57.63 -16.10
N ASN A 105 47.85 56.86 -15.53
CA ASN A 105 46.59 57.34 -15.04
C ASN A 105 46.35 56.71 -13.66
N GLY A 106 46.67 57.51 -12.61
CA GLY A 106 46.76 57.00 -11.26
C GLY A 106 47.84 55.91 -11.14
N GLU A 107 47.46 54.72 -10.66
CA GLU A 107 48.40 53.60 -10.52
C GLU A 107 48.60 52.77 -11.80
N HIS A 108 47.80 53.06 -12.83
CA HIS A 108 47.83 52.31 -14.08
C HIS A 108 48.82 52.83 -15.09
N LYS A 109 49.68 51.95 -15.62
CA LYS A 109 50.65 52.24 -16.67
C LYS A 109 50.16 51.62 -17.99
N SER A 110 50.24 52.43 -19.05
CA SER A 110 49.90 52.04 -20.41
C SER A 110 51.01 52.44 -21.36
N TYR A 111 51.10 51.76 -22.47
CA TYR A 111 51.94 52.24 -23.58
C TYR A 111 51.20 52.07 -24.91
N PHE A 112 51.56 52.88 -25.85
CA PHE A 112 51.12 52.85 -27.27
C PHE A 112 52.26 53.04 -28.17
N ILE A 113 52.52 52.09 -29.13
CA ILE A 113 53.58 52.15 -30.08
C ILE A 113 53.01 51.80 -31.45
N TYR A 114 53.27 52.69 -32.43
CA TYR A 114 53.09 52.45 -33.83
C TYR A 114 54.43 52.79 -34.56
N ALA A 115 55.02 51.79 -35.16
CA ALA A 115 56.27 51.92 -35.89
C ALA A 115 56.43 50.82 -36.96
N ASP A 116 56.90 51.09 -38.14
CA ASP A 116 57.10 50.12 -39.23
C ASP A 116 55.75 49.34 -39.50
N ASN A 117 54.66 50.09 -39.55
CA ASN A 117 53.31 49.52 -39.74
C ASN A 117 52.90 48.57 -38.68
N LYS A 118 53.63 48.47 -37.58
CA LYS A 118 53.26 47.63 -36.40
C LYS A 118 52.64 48.50 -35.33
N PHE A 119 51.41 48.05 -34.82
CA PHE A 119 50.62 48.69 -33.79
C PHE A 119 50.72 47.87 -32.52
N ASN A 120 51.11 48.46 -31.42
CA ASN A 120 51.12 47.86 -30.09
C ASN A 120 50.46 48.80 -29.08
N LEU A 121 49.43 48.28 -28.38
CA LEU A 121 48.77 48.96 -27.26
C LEU A 121 48.71 48.02 -26.06
N ASN A 122 49.10 48.53 -24.91
CA ASN A 122 48.91 47.79 -23.68
C ASN A 122 48.45 48.71 -22.57
N ASN A 123 47.32 48.41 -21.98
CA ASN A 123 46.82 49.05 -20.78
C ASN A 123 46.41 48.03 -19.75
N LYS A 124 45.69 48.43 -18.71
CA LYS A 124 45.17 47.52 -17.63
C LYS A 124 44.27 46.40 -18.20
N ASP A 125 43.40 46.76 -19.13
CA ASP A 125 42.28 45.91 -19.53
C ASP A 125 42.50 45.24 -20.88
N LEU A 126 43.38 45.83 -21.71
CA LEU A 126 43.57 45.52 -23.13
C LEU A 126 45.04 45.46 -23.55
N TYR A 127 45.38 44.42 -24.32
CA TYR A 127 46.62 44.38 -25.11
C TYR A 127 46.27 44.15 -26.57
N ILE A 128 46.89 44.94 -27.48
CA ILE A 128 46.74 44.80 -28.93
C ILE A 128 48.13 44.75 -29.57
N ASN A 129 48.30 43.74 -30.45
CA ASN A 129 49.41 43.66 -31.36
C ASN A 129 48.87 43.43 -32.77
N ALA A 130 49.15 44.32 -33.70
CA ALA A 130 48.66 44.28 -35.08
C ALA A 130 49.66 44.87 -36.09
N ASN A 131 49.51 44.45 -37.37
CA ASN A 131 50.25 44.99 -38.50
C ASN A 131 49.32 45.68 -39.49
N PHE A 132 49.65 46.85 -39.94
CA PHE A 132 48.83 47.64 -40.81
C PHE A 132 49.38 47.52 -42.26
N ALA A 133 48.48 47.41 -43.23
CA ALA A 133 48.75 47.39 -44.63
C ALA A 133 47.64 48.16 -45.40
N ARG A 134 48.03 49.28 -46.04
CA ARG A 134 47.04 50.09 -46.81
C ARG A 134 47.08 49.67 -48.29
N GLN A 135 45.86 49.40 -48.80
CA GLN A 135 45.67 49.14 -50.23
C GLN A 135 44.53 50.04 -50.73
N ASN A 136 44.80 51.00 -51.51
CA ASN A 136 43.89 52.05 -52.04
C ASN A 136 43.15 52.75 -50.87
N HIS A 137 41.80 52.55 -50.80
CA HIS A 137 40.92 53.18 -49.77
C HIS A 137 40.75 52.26 -48.53
N ASN A 138 41.27 51.04 -48.53
CA ASN A 138 41.16 50.11 -47.44
C ASN A 138 42.45 50.13 -46.59
N LEU A 139 42.26 50.13 -45.29
CA LEU A 139 43.32 49.81 -44.31
C LEU A 139 43.06 48.37 -43.84
N ASN A 140 43.97 47.47 -44.21
CA ASN A 140 43.96 46.08 -43.77
C ASN A 140 44.84 45.93 -42.54
N VAL A 141 44.34 45.41 -41.50
CA VAL A 141 44.98 45.19 -40.21
C VAL A 141 45.08 43.72 -39.94
N ALA A 142 46.32 43.17 -40.02
CA ALA A 142 46.55 41.83 -39.52
C ALA A 142 46.65 41.87 -37.98
N VAL A 143 45.63 41.43 -37.29
CA VAL A 143 45.61 41.38 -35.84
C VAL A 143 46.30 40.10 -35.39
N ASN A 144 47.56 40.28 -34.90
CA ASN A 144 48.33 39.16 -34.37
C ASN A 144 47.75 38.68 -33.04
N GLU A 145 47.38 39.64 -32.17
CA GLU A 145 46.78 39.38 -30.85
C GLU A 145 46.00 40.59 -30.33
N ILE A 146 44.76 40.42 -29.95
CA ILE A 146 44.02 41.25 -29.02
C ILE A 146 43.76 40.43 -27.76
N LYS A 147 44.20 40.91 -26.61
CA LYS A 147 43.94 40.25 -25.33
C LYS A 147 43.06 41.12 -24.45
N LEU A 148 41.85 40.65 -24.19
CA LEU A 148 40.94 41.23 -23.18
C LEU A 148 41.23 40.54 -21.84
N LYS A 149 41.89 41.26 -20.91
CA LYS A 149 42.51 40.67 -19.72
C LYS A 149 41.46 40.18 -18.70
N ASP A 150 40.40 40.97 -18.53
CA ASP A 150 39.31 40.63 -17.58
C ASP A 150 38.53 39.37 -17.96
N PHE A 151 38.48 39.08 -19.27
CA PHE A 151 37.83 37.90 -19.81
C PHE A 151 38.77 36.77 -20.20
N ASN A 152 40.06 36.94 -19.90
CA ASN A 152 41.14 36.02 -20.38
C ASN A 152 40.95 35.63 -21.85
N THR A 153 40.52 36.59 -22.68
CA THR A 153 40.19 36.37 -24.08
C THR A 153 41.32 36.84 -24.98
N THR A 154 41.72 36.00 -25.89
CA THR A 154 42.68 36.32 -26.97
C THR A 154 41.99 36.22 -28.33
N ILE A 155 42.18 37.19 -29.19
CA ILE A 155 41.61 37.27 -30.53
C ILE A 155 42.73 37.52 -31.52
N ASN A 156 42.75 36.81 -32.65
CA ASN A 156 43.62 37.04 -33.77
C ASN A 156 42.88 36.96 -35.10
N GLY A 157 43.33 37.64 -36.13
CA GLY A 157 42.66 37.65 -37.42
C GLY A 157 42.97 38.84 -38.31
N TYR A 158 42.06 39.14 -39.20
CA TYR A 158 42.17 40.18 -40.16
C TYR A 158 41.04 41.18 -40.05
N LEU A 159 41.36 42.46 -39.93
CA LEU A 159 40.42 43.60 -39.94
C LEU A 159 40.60 44.39 -41.24
N GLU A 160 39.55 44.54 -41.99
CA GLU A 160 39.45 45.35 -43.17
C GLU A 160 38.61 46.61 -42.88
N LEU A 161 39.23 47.78 -42.96
CA LEU A 161 38.55 49.06 -42.71
C LEU A 161 38.39 49.75 -44.08
N ASN A 162 37.18 49.84 -44.59
CA ASN A 162 36.85 50.63 -45.82
C ASN A 162 36.14 51.92 -45.41
N PHE A 163 36.82 53.00 -45.42
CA PHE A 163 36.36 54.33 -45.05
C PHE A 163 35.58 55.06 -46.16
N TYR A 164 35.61 54.54 -47.39
CA TYR A 164 34.86 55.11 -48.51
C TYR A 164 33.35 54.71 -48.45
N ASN A 165 33.11 53.45 -48.15
CA ASN A 165 31.80 52.90 -48.07
C ASN A 165 31.29 52.71 -46.62
N ASP A 166 32.07 53.18 -45.65
CA ASP A 166 31.85 53.01 -44.20
C ASP A 166 31.56 51.56 -43.85
N ARG A 167 32.33 50.61 -44.38
CA ARG A 167 32.24 49.16 -44.12
C ARG A 167 33.53 48.68 -43.46
N HIS A 168 33.28 48.00 -42.31
CA HIS A 168 34.42 47.46 -41.57
C HIS A 168 34.16 45.99 -41.29
N LYS A 169 35.09 45.09 -41.63
CA LYS A 169 34.97 43.69 -41.48
C LYS A 169 36.12 43.06 -40.73
N PHE A 170 35.84 42.30 -39.70
CA PHE A 170 36.79 41.45 -38.99
C PHE A 170 36.47 39.98 -39.21
N SER A 171 37.51 39.16 -39.42
CA SER A 171 37.41 37.70 -39.48
C SER A 171 38.62 37.12 -38.80
N GLY A 172 38.40 36.28 -37.78
CA GLY A 172 39.47 35.73 -36.97
C GLY A 172 39.06 34.60 -36.09
N LYS A 173 39.97 34.26 -35.17
CA LYS A 173 39.74 33.24 -34.12
C LYS A 173 39.82 33.91 -32.77
N PHE A 174 39.16 33.32 -31.84
CA PHE A 174 39.24 33.71 -30.43
C PHE A 174 39.47 32.51 -29.55
N ASN A 175 40.09 32.74 -28.39
CA ASN A 175 40.14 31.82 -27.25
C ASN A 175 39.77 32.63 -26.01
N SER A 176 38.81 32.15 -25.21
CA SER A 176 38.38 32.81 -24.01
C SER A 176 38.14 31.74 -22.94
N TYR A 177 38.99 31.75 -21.91
CA TYR A 177 39.05 30.64 -20.95
C TYR A 177 39.21 29.30 -21.70
N GLU A 178 38.23 28.40 -21.58
CA GLU A 178 38.21 27.08 -22.24
C GLU A 178 37.60 27.09 -23.64
N LEU A 179 36.99 28.23 -24.04
CA LEU A 179 36.27 28.38 -25.32
C LEU A 179 37.26 28.76 -26.44
N SER A 180 37.16 28.10 -27.57
CA SER A 180 37.86 28.47 -28.78
C SER A 180 36.93 28.38 -29.99
N GLY A 181 37.08 29.30 -30.94
CA GLY A 181 36.22 29.32 -32.12
C GLY A 181 36.56 30.45 -33.10
N ASN A 182 35.71 30.64 -34.11
CA ASN A 182 35.82 31.69 -35.10
C ASN A 182 34.97 32.89 -34.71
N LEU A 183 35.42 34.10 -34.98
CA LEU A 183 34.75 35.37 -34.78
C LEU A 183 34.71 36.17 -36.08
N GLY A 184 33.49 36.48 -36.53
CA GLY A 184 33.22 37.40 -37.62
C GLY A 184 32.50 38.67 -37.14
N LEU A 185 32.99 39.85 -37.48
CA LEU A 185 32.30 41.13 -37.23
C LEU A 185 32.16 41.89 -38.55
N ASN A 186 31.01 42.48 -38.75
CA ASN A 186 30.77 43.37 -39.92
C ASN A 186 29.95 44.57 -39.46
N ILE A 187 30.54 45.76 -39.69
CA ILE A 187 29.87 47.03 -39.41
C ILE A 187 29.50 47.69 -40.71
N GLU A 188 28.25 48.02 -40.86
CA GLU A 188 27.67 48.72 -42.00
C GLU A 188 26.51 49.59 -41.57
N ASN A 189 26.49 50.87 -41.90
CA ASN A 189 25.43 51.83 -41.52
C ASN A 189 25.12 51.79 -40.00
N ASP A 190 26.13 51.86 -39.18
CA ASP A 190 26.08 51.84 -37.73
C ASP A 190 25.49 50.56 -37.13
N ILE A 191 25.27 49.53 -37.92
CA ILE A 191 24.83 48.20 -37.46
C ILE A 191 26.06 47.28 -37.43
N LEU A 192 26.42 46.81 -36.24
CA LEU A 192 27.35 45.73 -36.00
C LEU A 192 26.65 44.39 -36.14
N THR A 193 27.00 43.62 -37.17
CA THR A 193 26.62 42.20 -37.26
C THR A 193 27.78 41.36 -36.72
N TYR A 194 27.55 40.48 -35.77
CA TYR A 194 28.53 39.56 -35.23
C TYR A 194 28.12 38.11 -35.46
N GLU A 195 29.13 37.26 -35.64
CA GLU A 195 28.99 35.82 -35.81
C GLU A 195 30.11 35.08 -35.10
N LEU A 196 29.74 34.18 -34.20
CA LEU A 196 30.63 33.17 -33.63
C LEU A 196 30.30 31.83 -34.27
N SER A 197 31.28 31.08 -34.72
CA SER A 197 31.11 29.78 -35.33
C SER A 197 32.17 28.78 -34.88
N ASP A 198 31.84 27.49 -34.96
CA ASP A 198 32.73 26.39 -34.62
C ASP A 198 33.36 26.54 -33.23
N VAL A 199 32.58 27.05 -32.26
CA VAL A 199 33.08 27.21 -30.89
C VAL A 199 33.03 25.88 -30.18
N SER A 200 34.11 25.50 -29.52
CA SER A 200 34.22 24.29 -28.72
C SER A 200 34.83 24.60 -27.36
N ALA A 201 34.39 23.81 -26.37
CA ALA A 201 34.94 23.85 -25.01
C ALA A 201 34.65 22.52 -24.28
N ASP A 202 35.61 22.06 -23.48
CA ASP A 202 35.44 20.92 -22.58
C ASP A 202 34.60 21.31 -21.36
N THR A 203 34.65 22.56 -20.96
CA THR A 203 33.84 23.16 -19.87
C THR A 203 33.51 24.61 -20.19
N ILE A 204 32.41 25.10 -19.64
CA ILE A 204 32.02 26.53 -19.79
C ILE A 204 32.05 27.25 -18.44
N GLU A 205 32.51 26.60 -17.37
CA GLU A 205 32.35 27.08 -16.00
C GLU A 205 33.07 28.40 -15.74
N GLN A 206 34.33 28.54 -16.16
CA GLN A 206 35.13 29.76 -15.90
C GLN A 206 34.58 30.93 -16.72
N PHE A 207 34.25 30.69 -18.01
CA PHE A 207 33.62 31.70 -18.85
C PHE A 207 32.28 32.19 -18.29
N MET A 208 31.41 31.24 -17.90
CA MET A 208 30.10 31.57 -17.35
C MET A 208 30.21 32.28 -16.00
N ASN A 209 31.19 31.94 -15.18
CA ASN A 209 31.48 32.67 -13.93
C ASN A 209 31.89 34.11 -14.19
N ALA A 210 32.77 34.35 -15.16
CA ALA A 210 33.17 35.69 -15.55
C ALA A 210 31.99 36.51 -16.08
N LEU A 211 31.20 35.91 -16.99
CA LEU A 211 29.98 36.53 -17.53
C LEU A 211 28.96 36.84 -16.44
N ALA A 212 28.73 35.91 -15.51
CA ALA A 212 27.77 36.04 -14.41
C ALA A 212 28.17 37.16 -13.43
N ASN A 213 29.48 37.38 -13.22
CA ASN A 213 29.96 38.46 -12.38
C ASN A 213 29.72 39.85 -13.03
N VAL A 214 29.90 39.93 -14.38
CA VAL A 214 29.63 41.18 -15.12
C VAL A 214 28.13 41.46 -15.22
N ALA A 215 27.32 40.44 -15.39
CA ALA A 215 25.87 40.55 -15.51
C ALA A 215 25.12 40.53 -14.15
N GLU A 216 25.85 40.47 -13.03
CA GLU A 216 25.29 40.39 -11.65
C GLU A 216 24.22 39.32 -11.47
N LEU A 217 24.40 38.13 -12.08
CA LEU A 217 23.42 37.05 -12.05
C LEU A 217 23.25 36.48 -10.63
N ASN A 218 22.00 36.18 -10.30
CA ASN A 218 21.65 35.50 -9.06
C ASN A 218 22.33 34.11 -8.97
N ASN A 219 22.70 33.69 -7.75
CA ASN A 219 23.39 32.41 -7.52
C ASN A 219 22.59 31.19 -7.96
N GLU A 220 21.25 31.21 -7.84
CA GLU A 220 20.41 30.10 -8.29
C GLU A 220 20.40 29.96 -9.79
N ILE A 221 20.39 31.10 -10.53
CA ILE A 221 20.51 31.10 -12.00
C ILE A 221 21.88 30.56 -12.41
N LYS A 222 22.95 30.93 -11.71
CA LYS A 222 24.30 30.39 -11.93
C LYS A 222 24.34 28.89 -11.79
N ASN A 223 23.78 28.37 -10.69
CA ASN A 223 23.69 26.92 -10.43
C ASN A 223 22.92 26.19 -11.52
N TRP A 224 21.81 26.73 -11.99
CA TRP A 224 21.02 26.13 -13.07
C TRP A 224 21.74 26.12 -14.43
N ILE A 225 22.51 27.17 -14.77
CA ILE A 225 23.13 27.25 -16.09
C ILE A 225 24.38 26.34 -16.17
N TYR A 226 25.20 26.28 -15.13
CA TYR A 226 26.48 25.56 -15.18
C TYR A 226 26.86 24.80 -13.91
N GLY A 227 26.12 24.91 -12.81
CA GLY A 227 26.32 24.13 -11.61
C GLY A 227 25.65 22.75 -11.69
N TYR A 228 24.39 22.74 -12.09
CA TYR A 228 23.55 21.50 -12.16
C TYR A 228 23.59 20.84 -13.54
N ILE A 229 24.01 21.54 -14.61
CA ILE A 229 24.12 21.02 -15.96
C ILE A 229 25.60 20.94 -16.34
N LYS A 230 26.09 19.72 -16.54
CA LYS A 230 27.47 19.47 -16.99
C LYS A 230 27.44 18.58 -18.21
N ALA A 231 28.27 18.88 -19.20
CA ALA A 231 28.43 18.04 -20.37
C ALA A 231 29.92 17.65 -20.53
N LYS A 232 30.19 16.64 -21.35
CA LYS A 232 31.54 16.19 -21.67
C LYS A 232 32.21 17.16 -22.62
N ASP A 233 31.43 17.79 -23.49
CA ASP A 233 31.90 18.69 -24.53
C ASP A 233 30.77 19.66 -24.90
N TYR A 234 31.12 20.92 -25.15
CA TYR A 234 30.20 21.98 -25.56
C TYR A 234 30.61 22.49 -26.92
N ARG A 235 29.65 22.62 -27.83
CA ARG A 235 29.88 23.15 -29.19
C ARG A 235 28.85 24.20 -29.49
N VAL A 236 29.31 25.40 -29.96
CA VAL A 236 28.39 26.38 -30.56
C VAL A 236 28.64 26.36 -32.06
N GLU A 237 27.69 25.79 -32.80
CA GLU A 237 27.80 25.74 -34.26
C GLU A 237 27.80 27.15 -34.84
N ILE A 238 26.87 27.98 -34.39
CA ILE A 238 26.72 29.37 -34.78
C ILE A 238 25.99 30.17 -33.69
N LEU A 239 26.49 31.39 -33.46
CA LEU A 239 25.81 32.44 -32.71
C LEU A 239 25.97 33.74 -33.50
N ARG A 240 24.90 34.28 -34.02
CA ARG A 240 24.90 35.51 -34.80
C ARG A 240 23.84 36.47 -34.33
N GLY A 241 24.15 37.76 -34.38
CA GLY A 241 23.23 38.79 -33.98
C GLY A 241 23.58 40.15 -34.59
N LYS A 242 22.82 41.15 -34.25
CA LYS A 242 23.02 42.52 -34.65
C LYS A 242 22.97 43.43 -33.45
N PHE A 243 23.74 44.50 -33.50
CA PHE A 243 23.78 45.54 -32.48
C PHE A 243 23.74 46.93 -33.16
N ASP A 244 22.81 47.76 -32.77
CA ASP A 244 22.73 49.15 -33.25
C ASP A 244 23.65 50.01 -32.38
N LEU A 245 24.71 50.49 -32.98
CA LEU A 245 25.75 51.28 -32.33
C LEU A 245 25.25 52.69 -31.96
N ASN A 246 24.27 53.23 -32.69
CA ASN A 246 23.72 54.57 -32.44
C ASN A 246 22.77 54.56 -31.23
N SER A 247 21.84 53.61 -31.17
CA SER A 247 20.85 53.47 -30.09
C SER A 247 21.41 52.67 -28.89
N ASN A 248 22.59 52.02 -29.07
CA ASN A 248 23.15 51.08 -28.11
C ASN A 248 22.19 49.91 -27.80
N ASP A 249 21.49 49.44 -28.84
CA ASP A 249 20.47 48.37 -28.72
C ASP A 249 21.00 47.05 -29.29
N PRO A 250 21.01 45.95 -28.51
CA PRO A 250 21.47 44.64 -28.94
C PRO A 250 20.57 43.95 -29.96
N LEU A 251 19.49 44.54 -30.44
CA LEU A 251 18.54 44.01 -31.43
C LEU A 251 18.24 42.48 -31.22
N ILE A 252 17.78 42.13 -30.03
CA ILE A 252 17.66 40.73 -29.61
C ILE A 252 16.74 39.91 -30.53
N SER A 253 15.75 40.54 -31.17
CA SER A 253 14.90 39.86 -32.17
C SER A 253 15.68 39.35 -33.40
N LYS A 254 16.93 39.78 -33.58
CA LYS A 254 17.85 39.35 -34.66
C LYS A 254 18.92 38.38 -34.18
N LEU A 255 18.89 38.02 -32.92
CA LEU A 255 19.82 37.02 -32.33
C LEU A 255 19.35 35.62 -32.72
N TYR A 256 20.30 34.84 -33.25
CA TYR A 256 20.14 33.41 -33.54
C TYR A 256 21.36 32.68 -33.03
N GLY A 257 21.14 31.56 -32.35
CA GLY A 257 22.20 30.70 -31.87
C GLY A 257 21.83 29.22 -31.95
N LYS A 258 22.83 28.39 -32.26
CA LYS A 258 22.71 26.94 -32.20
C LYS A 258 23.91 26.35 -31.48
N ALA A 259 23.67 25.61 -30.42
CA ALA A 259 24.71 24.99 -29.61
C ALA A 259 24.34 23.54 -29.26
N THR A 260 25.35 22.69 -29.08
CA THR A 260 25.20 21.29 -28.72
C THR A 260 25.99 21.00 -27.44
N ALA A 261 25.36 20.39 -26.47
CA ALA A 261 26.00 19.77 -25.31
C ALA A 261 26.08 18.26 -25.53
N VAL A 262 27.25 17.68 -25.45
CA VAL A 262 27.52 16.25 -25.70
C VAL A 262 27.53 15.51 -24.36
N SER A 263 26.78 14.43 -24.26
CA SER A 263 26.64 13.61 -23.05
C SER A 263 26.32 14.43 -21.78
N PRO A 264 25.27 15.29 -21.82
CA PRO A 264 24.95 16.14 -20.70
C PRO A 264 24.42 15.33 -19.53
N VAL A 265 24.76 15.79 -18.32
CA VAL A 265 24.29 15.29 -17.03
C VAL A 265 23.61 16.44 -16.31
N VAL A 266 22.32 16.26 -15.98
CA VAL A 266 21.47 17.30 -15.39
C VAL A 266 21.04 16.90 -13.99
N LYS A 267 21.53 17.60 -12.97
CA LYS A 267 21.14 17.41 -11.58
C LYS A 267 20.00 18.35 -11.23
N PHE A 268 18.77 17.96 -11.56
CA PHE A 268 17.58 18.78 -11.43
C PHE A 268 17.05 18.88 -9.98
N HIS A 269 17.57 18.06 -9.05
CA HIS A 269 17.25 18.14 -7.62
C HIS A 269 18.44 17.68 -6.77
N PRO A 270 18.76 18.35 -5.61
CA PRO A 270 19.95 18.05 -4.80
C PRO A 270 20.02 16.59 -4.31
N ASN A 271 18.87 16.03 -3.96
CA ASN A 271 18.75 14.70 -3.34
C ASN A 271 18.45 13.58 -4.33
N LEU A 272 18.37 13.88 -5.64
CA LEU A 272 18.07 12.89 -6.67
C LEU A 272 19.30 12.59 -7.54
N PRO A 273 19.39 11.39 -8.12
CA PRO A 273 20.31 11.11 -9.20
C PRO A 273 20.14 12.08 -10.37
N ALA A 274 21.19 12.28 -11.14
CA ALA A 274 21.12 13.13 -12.31
C ALA A 274 20.42 12.43 -13.49
N ALA A 275 19.72 13.19 -14.32
CA ALA A 275 19.27 12.77 -15.64
C ALA A 275 20.41 12.89 -16.66
N THR A 276 20.39 12.07 -17.71
CA THR A 276 21.41 12.03 -18.75
C THR A 276 20.77 12.05 -20.14
N ALA A 277 21.52 12.51 -21.13
CA ALA A 277 21.16 12.39 -22.55
C ALA A 277 22.41 12.09 -23.38
N SER A 278 22.23 11.63 -24.62
CA SER A 278 23.38 11.45 -25.54
C SER A 278 23.88 12.80 -26.07
N SER A 279 22.97 13.71 -26.38
CA SER A 279 23.26 15.10 -26.70
C SER A 279 22.02 15.98 -26.49
N VAL A 280 22.24 17.27 -26.35
CA VAL A 280 21.18 18.30 -26.34
C VAL A 280 21.58 19.41 -27.30
N ASP A 281 20.79 19.61 -28.34
CA ASP A 281 20.90 20.77 -29.22
C ASP A 281 20.00 21.89 -28.68
N VAL A 282 20.58 23.06 -28.51
CA VAL A 282 19.93 24.27 -28.02
C VAL A 282 19.87 25.29 -29.12
N ILE A 283 18.69 25.73 -29.51
CA ILE A 283 18.47 26.74 -30.53
C ILE A 283 17.85 27.98 -29.89
N PHE A 284 18.55 29.09 -30.00
CA PHE A 284 18.01 30.41 -29.64
C PHE A 284 17.51 31.11 -30.91
N GLU A 285 16.22 31.40 -30.95
CA GLU A 285 15.59 32.20 -32.00
C GLU A 285 14.34 32.90 -31.47
N ASN A 286 13.95 34.02 -32.04
CA ASN A 286 12.75 34.78 -31.67
C ASN A 286 12.63 35.03 -30.17
N SER A 287 13.72 35.35 -29.49
CA SER A 287 13.80 35.59 -28.05
C SER A 287 13.43 34.36 -27.20
N GLY A 288 13.49 33.17 -27.74
CA GLY A 288 13.23 31.90 -27.03
C GLY A 288 14.34 30.88 -27.22
N LEU A 289 14.32 29.84 -26.37
CA LEU A 289 15.21 28.67 -26.43
C LEU A 289 14.37 27.43 -26.74
N LYS A 290 14.81 26.65 -27.71
CA LYS A 290 14.31 25.31 -28.03
C LYS A 290 15.42 24.31 -27.78
N PHE A 291 15.06 23.17 -27.18
CA PHE A 291 15.98 22.09 -26.85
C PHE A 291 15.57 20.82 -27.58
N ASP A 292 16.48 20.27 -28.38
CA ASP A 292 16.32 18.95 -28.99
C ASP A 292 17.18 17.94 -28.20
N ILE A 293 16.51 17.15 -27.35
CA ILE A 293 17.16 16.26 -26.39
C ILE A 293 17.17 14.84 -26.98
N LYS A 294 18.36 14.29 -27.21
CA LYS A 294 18.53 12.94 -27.76
C LYS A 294 18.73 11.92 -26.65
N ASP A 295 17.97 10.83 -26.71
CA ASP A 295 18.04 9.69 -25.79
C ASP A 295 18.04 10.07 -24.30
N PRO A 296 17.09 10.90 -23.82
CA PRO A 296 17.04 11.26 -22.42
C PRO A 296 16.74 10.04 -21.55
N LYS A 297 17.49 9.90 -20.46
CA LYS A 297 17.37 8.79 -19.51
C LYS A 297 17.42 9.27 -18.06
N TYR A 298 16.62 8.61 -17.22
CA TYR A 298 16.71 8.75 -15.77
C TYR A 298 16.73 7.36 -15.14
N GLN A 299 17.84 7.00 -14.47
CA GLN A 299 18.04 5.69 -13.82
C GLN A 299 17.64 4.49 -14.71
N GLY A 300 18.06 4.54 -15.99
CA GLY A 300 17.76 3.48 -16.97
C GLY A 300 16.42 3.61 -17.69
N SER A 301 15.48 4.41 -17.20
CA SER A 301 14.21 4.69 -17.87
C SER A 301 14.40 5.72 -18.98
N SER A 302 13.94 5.39 -20.20
CA SER A 302 13.97 6.29 -21.36
C SER A 302 12.73 7.17 -21.41
N ALA A 303 12.89 8.38 -21.92
CA ALA A 303 11.79 9.30 -22.15
C ALA A 303 11.94 10.02 -23.49
N ILE A 304 10.87 10.68 -23.94
CA ILE A 304 10.91 11.74 -24.96
C ILE A 304 10.67 13.03 -24.20
N VAL A 305 11.55 14.00 -24.36
CA VAL A 305 11.49 15.28 -23.65
C VAL A 305 11.48 16.40 -24.65
N ASN A 306 10.44 17.21 -24.64
CA ASN A 306 10.39 18.48 -25.39
C ASN A 306 10.51 19.62 -24.39
N LEU A 307 11.51 20.45 -24.55
CA LEU A 307 11.79 21.57 -23.67
C LEU A 307 11.92 22.84 -24.49
N SER A 308 11.26 23.89 -24.07
CA SER A 308 11.44 25.24 -24.64
C SER A 308 11.29 26.30 -23.57
N ILE A 309 11.94 27.44 -23.78
CA ILE A 309 11.76 28.65 -22.99
C ILE A 309 11.34 29.77 -23.94
N ASN A 310 10.15 30.30 -23.77
CA ASN A 310 9.63 31.38 -24.58
C ASN A 310 9.86 32.73 -23.87
N GLU A 311 9.98 33.81 -24.65
CA GLU A 311 10.08 35.18 -24.14
C GLU A 311 11.14 35.38 -23.05
N LEU A 312 12.33 34.83 -23.26
CA LEU A 312 13.44 34.76 -22.27
C LEU A 312 13.75 36.08 -21.56
N ILE A 313 13.44 37.21 -22.19
CA ILE A 313 13.82 38.54 -21.70
C ILE A 313 12.69 39.22 -20.93
N ASN A 314 11.44 39.12 -21.39
CA ASN A 314 10.32 39.86 -20.82
C ASN A 314 9.55 39.06 -19.78
N LYS A 315 9.08 37.87 -20.20
CA LYS A 315 8.28 36.97 -19.34
C LYS A 315 8.69 35.51 -19.63
N PRO A 316 9.82 35.07 -19.13
CA PRO A 316 10.34 33.75 -19.47
C PRO A 316 9.41 32.66 -18.94
N ASN A 317 8.88 31.86 -19.87
CA ASN A 317 8.07 30.69 -19.57
C ASN A 317 8.77 29.44 -20.08
N LEU A 318 9.10 28.53 -19.17
CA LEU A 318 9.62 27.21 -19.50
C LEU A 318 8.45 26.27 -19.77
N ILE A 319 8.46 25.63 -20.91
CA ILE A 319 7.51 24.59 -21.31
C ILE A 319 8.26 23.28 -21.40
N LEU A 320 7.83 22.28 -20.63
CA LEU A 320 8.46 20.97 -20.56
C LEU A 320 7.40 19.89 -20.76
N ASP A 321 7.49 19.13 -21.84
CA ASP A 321 6.68 17.94 -22.07
C ASP A 321 7.54 16.69 -21.99
N ILE A 322 7.12 15.75 -21.16
CA ILE A 322 7.79 14.46 -20.92
C ILE A 322 6.83 13.33 -21.30
N TYR A 323 7.30 12.44 -22.16
CA TYR A 323 6.59 11.22 -22.53
C TYR A 323 7.49 10.03 -22.19
N THR A 324 6.98 9.10 -21.41
CA THR A 324 7.72 7.89 -21.06
C THR A 324 6.80 6.68 -20.99
N LYS A 325 7.38 5.52 -21.32
CA LYS A 325 6.76 4.21 -21.12
C LYS A 325 7.71 3.39 -20.27
N THR A 326 7.40 3.25 -19.02
CA THR A 326 8.26 2.59 -18.04
C THR A 326 7.45 1.97 -16.91
N LEU A 327 8.09 1.15 -16.09
CA LEU A 327 7.52 0.70 -14.82
C LEU A 327 7.51 1.86 -13.82
N TYR A 328 6.45 2.04 -13.06
CA TYR A 328 6.43 2.93 -11.89
C TYR A 328 7.26 2.29 -10.76
N ASN A 329 8.55 2.56 -10.79
CA ASN A 329 9.54 1.97 -9.89
C ASN A 329 9.92 2.93 -8.75
N ASN A 330 10.83 2.46 -7.88
CA ASN A 330 11.34 3.25 -6.77
C ASN A 330 12.01 4.55 -7.20
N ASP A 331 12.61 4.62 -8.39
CA ASP A 331 13.30 5.82 -8.87
C ASP A 331 12.30 6.93 -9.16
N ILE A 332 11.16 6.59 -9.79
CA ILE A 332 10.06 7.54 -10.01
C ILE A 332 9.42 7.95 -8.69
N ASN A 333 9.22 6.99 -7.77
CA ASN A 333 8.69 7.28 -6.44
C ASN A 333 9.62 8.21 -5.64
N ASN A 334 10.94 8.07 -5.78
CA ASN A 334 11.92 8.96 -5.15
C ASN A 334 11.84 10.39 -5.70
N ILE A 335 11.54 10.56 -7.00
CA ILE A 335 11.27 11.90 -7.56
C ILE A 335 10.07 12.52 -6.82
N LEU A 336 8.96 11.82 -6.72
CA LEU A 336 7.76 12.32 -6.05
C LEU A 336 8.01 12.67 -4.58
N LYS A 337 8.72 11.80 -3.86
CA LYS A 337 9.11 12.06 -2.46
C LYS A 337 10.00 13.29 -2.30
N ALA A 338 10.91 13.54 -3.23
CA ALA A 338 11.77 14.72 -3.20
C ALA A 338 10.98 16.04 -3.32
N TYR A 339 9.79 15.97 -3.94
CA TYR A 339 8.82 17.07 -4.01
C TYR A 339 7.70 16.96 -2.96
N ASN A 340 7.91 16.20 -1.88
CA ASN A 340 6.96 15.96 -0.77
C ASN A 340 5.64 15.26 -1.17
N ILE A 341 5.64 14.54 -2.28
CA ILE A 341 4.52 13.74 -2.75
C ILE A 341 4.76 12.28 -2.34
N ASN A 342 4.07 11.82 -1.30
CA ASN A 342 4.11 10.43 -0.85
C ASN A 342 2.94 9.66 -1.44
N ILE A 343 3.23 8.75 -2.39
CA ILE A 343 2.24 7.83 -2.95
C ILE A 343 2.60 6.42 -2.47
N PRO A 344 1.78 5.76 -1.67
CA PRO A 344 2.05 4.43 -1.13
C PRO A 344 1.71 3.34 -2.16
N ILE A 345 2.18 3.53 -3.40
CA ILE A 345 1.96 2.60 -4.52
C ILE A 345 3.31 2.15 -5.06
N THR A 346 3.44 0.88 -5.34
CA THR A 346 4.52 0.30 -6.14
C THR A 346 3.92 -0.52 -7.28
N GLN A 347 4.55 -0.53 -8.44
CA GLN A 347 4.16 -1.35 -9.58
C GLN A 347 5.13 -2.53 -9.70
N ASN A 348 4.62 -3.75 -9.66
CA ASN A 348 5.43 -4.97 -9.68
C ASN A 348 5.56 -5.57 -11.08
N SER A 349 4.59 -5.34 -11.96
CA SER A 349 4.60 -5.80 -13.35
C SER A 349 3.84 -4.84 -14.26
N GLY A 350 3.97 -5.05 -15.58
CA GLY A 350 3.32 -4.20 -16.58
C GLY A 350 4.12 -2.93 -16.89
N ASN A 351 3.43 -1.85 -17.26
CA ASN A 351 4.06 -0.55 -17.53
C ASN A 351 3.10 0.61 -17.25
N MET A 352 3.70 1.80 -17.12
CA MET A 352 3.02 3.08 -17.07
C MET A 352 3.35 3.85 -18.35
N ASN A 353 2.34 4.30 -19.09
CA ASN A 353 2.48 5.32 -20.11
C ASN A 353 2.21 6.67 -19.45
N ALA A 354 3.22 7.53 -19.39
CA ALA A 354 3.12 8.84 -18.78
C ALA A 354 3.31 9.96 -19.81
N LYS A 355 2.46 10.95 -19.74
CA LYS A 355 2.55 12.22 -20.44
C LYS A 355 2.43 13.32 -19.41
N LEU A 356 3.48 14.13 -19.23
CA LEU A 356 3.53 15.22 -18.27
C LEU A 356 3.94 16.51 -19.00
N GLY A 357 3.11 17.53 -18.92
CA GLY A 357 3.39 18.88 -19.40
C GLY A 357 3.50 19.83 -18.21
N LEU A 358 4.60 20.59 -18.16
CA LEU A 358 4.84 21.63 -17.17
C LEU A 358 5.00 22.98 -17.88
N ILE A 359 4.34 24.00 -17.35
CA ILE A 359 4.54 25.39 -17.74
C ILE A 359 4.98 26.14 -16.49
N ILE A 360 6.21 26.68 -16.52
CA ILE A 360 6.83 27.34 -15.38
C ILE A 360 7.09 28.81 -15.76
N ASP A 361 6.42 29.73 -15.06
CA ASP A 361 6.77 31.14 -15.08
C ASP A 361 8.09 31.34 -14.29
N LEU A 362 9.17 31.57 -15.02
CA LEU A 362 10.49 31.70 -14.41
C LEU A 362 10.68 33.04 -13.65
N SER A 363 9.79 34.00 -13.82
CA SER A 363 9.84 35.29 -13.09
C SER A 363 9.30 35.15 -11.67
N ASN A 364 8.24 34.35 -11.47
CA ASN A 364 7.52 34.19 -10.20
C ASN A 364 7.58 32.77 -9.64
N ILE A 365 8.23 31.84 -10.35
CA ILE A 365 8.32 30.42 -10.02
C ILE A 365 6.92 29.78 -9.82
N ILE A 366 5.96 30.17 -10.67
CA ILE A 366 4.62 29.57 -10.68
C ILE A 366 4.63 28.40 -11.65
N VAL A 367 4.28 27.21 -11.15
CA VAL A 367 4.24 25.97 -11.94
C VAL A 367 2.80 25.60 -12.24
N GLN A 368 2.50 25.36 -13.52
CA GLN A 368 1.27 24.72 -13.97
C GLN A 368 1.63 23.33 -14.50
N ALA A 369 0.97 22.31 -13.99
CA ALA A 369 1.22 20.90 -14.35
C ALA A 369 -0.03 20.27 -14.96
N ASN A 370 0.11 19.62 -16.11
CA ASN A 370 -0.90 18.79 -16.73
C ASN A 370 -0.29 17.42 -17.05
N GLY A 371 -0.98 16.34 -16.69
CA GLY A 371 -0.48 15.00 -16.91
C GLY A 371 -1.57 13.99 -17.25
N GLU A 372 -1.17 12.96 -17.98
CA GLU A 372 -1.96 11.77 -18.23
C GLU A 372 -1.08 10.55 -17.98
N PHE A 373 -1.55 9.66 -17.11
CA PHE A 373 -0.82 8.46 -16.72
C PHE A 373 -1.74 7.26 -16.87
N ILE A 374 -1.31 6.28 -17.63
CA ILE A 374 -2.07 5.04 -17.88
C ILE A 374 -1.23 3.87 -17.36
N PHE A 375 -1.77 3.15 -16.39
CA PHE A 375 -1.13 2.01 -15.74
C PHE A 375 -1.78 0.71 -16.16
N ASN A 376 -0.98 -0.34 -16.27
CA ASN A 376 -1.43 -1.73 -16.34
C ASN A 376 -0.49 -2.65 -15.55
N GLY A 377 -0.96 -3.83 -15.17
CA GLY A 377 -0.19 -4.85 -14.45
C GLY A 377 -0.46 -4.90 -12.95
N ASP A 378 0.48 -5.47 -12.22
CA ASP A 378 0.32 -5.69 -10.78
C ASP A 378 0.86 -4.50 -10.01
N ILE A 379 0.03 -4.00 -9.11
CA ILE A 379 0.33 -2.88 -8.20
C ILE A 379 0.18 -3.35 -6.76
N ASP A 380 0.95 -2.74 -5.87
CA ASP A 380 0.84 -2.91 -4.42
C ASP A 380 0.54 -1.53 -3.81
N ILE A 381 -0.50 -1.46 -3.00
CA ILE A 381 -0.90 -0.26 -2.28
C ILE A 381 -0.81 -0.58 -0.79
N SER A 382 0.20 -0.06 -0.11
CA SER A 382 0.43 -0.26 1.33
C SER A 382 0.42 -1.74 1.77
N GLY A 383 0.96 -2.65 0.94
CA GLY A 383 1.01 -4.09 1.18
C GLY A 383 -0.17 -4.89 0.61
N ALA A 384 -1.23 -4.24 0.15
CA ALA A 384 -2.33 -4.89 -0.56
C ALA A 384 -2.05 -4.97 -2.07
N LYS A 385 -2.07 -6.20 -2.58
CA LYS A 385 -1.77 -6.50 -3.99
C LYS A 385 -3.03 -6.43 -4.85
N PHE A 386 -2.92 -5.75 -5.98
CA PHE A 386 -3.98 -5.60 -6.98
C PHE A 386 -3.43 -5.83 -8.37
N ASN A 387 -4.29 -6.25 -9.29
CA ASN A 387 -4.04 -6.21 -10.71
C ASN A 387 -4.92 -5.14 -11.35
N THR A 388 -4.35 -4.37 -12.27
CA THR A 388 -5.11 -3.44 -13.12
C THR A 388 -4.80 -3.71 -14.58
N ASN A 389 -5.83 -3.82 -15.40
CA ASN A 389 -5.68 -3.87 -16.85
C ASN A 389 -5.74 -2.47 -17.47
N HIS A 390 -6.33 -1.52 -16.78
CA HIS A 390 -6.40 -0.12 -17.19
C HIS A 390 -6.71 0.77 -16.00
N ALA A 391 -5.77 1.67 -15.66
CA ALA A 391 -6.01 2.77 -14.73
C ALA A 391 -5.52 4.08 -15.37
N LYS A 392 -6.43 5.03 -15.61
CA LYS A 392 -6.14 6.30 -16.24
C LYS A 392 -6.25 7.44 -15.22
N ILE A 393 -5.13 8.14 -15.01
CA ILE A 393 -5.02 9.28 -14.11
C ILE A 393 -4.73 10.54 -14.91
N ILE A 394 -5.50 11.59 -14.69
CA ILE A 394 -5.33 12.91 -15.27
C ILE A 394 -4.96 13.89 -14.15
N LEU A 395 -3.83 14.56 -14.32
CA LEU A 395 -3.34 15.63 -13.45
C LEU A 395 -3.66 17.00 -14.06
N LYS A 396 -4.25 17.90 -13.28
CA LYS A 396 -4.37 19.34 -13.59
C LYS A 396 -3.96 20.13 -12.36
N ASN A 397 -2.74 20.63 -12.38
CA ASN A 397 -2.09 21.31 -11.25
C ASN A 397 -2.09 20.42 -9.99
N ASP A 398 -2.90 20.78 -9.01
CA ASP A 398 -3.09 20.13 -7.72
C ASP A 398 -4.27 19.16 -7.67
N LYS A 399 -4.93 18.93 -8.83
CA LYS A 399 -6.11 18.06 -8.93
C LYS A 399 -5.82 16.85 -9.79
N LEU A 400 -6.18 15.68 -9.27
CA LEU A 400 -6.10 14.42 -9.98
C LEU A 400 -7.49 13.89 -10.25
N THR A 401 -7.75 13.47 -11.47
CA THR A 401 -8.96 12.75 -11.86
C THR A 401 -8.57 11.35 -12.31
N ILE A 402 -9.21 10.34 -11.79
CA ILE A 402 -9.06 8.95 -12.23
C ILE A 402 -10.32 8.60 -13.03
N GLU A 403 -10.15 8.15 -14.27
CA GLU A 403 -11.25 7.85 -15.18
C GLU A 403 -11.37 6.36 -15.42
N ASN A 404 -12.57 5.81 -15.21
CA ASN A 404 -12.94 4.42 -15.57
C ASN A 404 -11.82 3.39 -15.35
N SER A 405 -11.22 3.43 -14.20
CA SER A 405 -10.11 2.55 -13.84
C SER A 405 -10.62 1.26 -13.23
N HIS A 406 -9.93 0.16 -13.50
CA HIS A 406 -10.29 -1.17 -13.02
C HIS A 406 -9.20 -1.70 -12.10
N VAL A 407 -9.59 -2.27 -10.96
CA VAL A 407 -8.70 -2.96 -10.02
C VAL A 407 -9.30 -4.27 -9.56
N LYS A 408 -8.44 -5.27 -9.43
CA LYS A 408 -8.84 -6.62 -9.03
C LYS A 408 -7.78 -7.26 -8.15
N ASN A 409 -8.24 -8.01 -7.14
CA ASN A 409 -7.42 -8.94 -6.37
C ASN A 409 -8.21 -10.22 -6.04
N SER A 410 -7.74 -11.02 -5.08
CA SER A 410 -8.43 -12.24 -4.64
C SER A 410 -9.74 -11.97 -3.89
N ILE A 411 -9.94 -10.75 -3.38
CA ILE A 411 -11.09 -10.38 -2.52
C ILE A 411 -12.11 -9.59 -3.32
N PHE A 412 -11.70 -8.64 -4.16
CA PHE A 412 -12.62 -7.81 -4.91
C PHE A 412 -12.17 -7.51 -6.34
N ASP A 413 -13.16 -7.18 -7.16
CA ASP A 413 -13.07 -6.72 -8.54
C ASP A 413 -13.93 -5.46 -8.64
N ALA A 414 -13.34 -4.33 -9.05
CA ALA A 414 -14.04 -3.05 -9.07
C ALA A 414 -13.60 -2.14 -10.22
N ASN A 415 -14.57 -1.40 -10.76
CA ASN A 415 -14.33 -0.25 -11.62
C ASN A 415 -14.61 1.03 -10.82
N PHE A 416 -13.80 2.05 -11.02
CA PHE A 416 -13.99 3.31 -10.30
C PHE A 416 -13.52 4.51 -11.10
N SER A 417 -14.11 5.65 -10.77
CA SER A 417 -13.63 6.98 -11.12
C SER A 417 -13.37 7.74 -9.83
N ALA A 418 -12.38 8.63 -9.82
CA ALA A 418 -12.05 9.38 -8.62
C ALA A 418 -11.65 10.82 -8.95
N PHE A 419 -11.90 11.71 -8.00
CA PHE A 419 -11.39 13.07 -7.97
C PHE A 419 -10.58 13.25 -6.68
N ILE A 420 -9.34 13.72 -6.83
CA ILE A 420 -8.40 13.93 -5.73
C ILE A 420 -7.92 15.38 -5.75
N ASP A 421 -8.12 16.08 -4.66
CA ASP A 421 -7.63 17.44 -4.44
C ASP A 421 -6.45 17.38 -3.46
N THR A 422 -5.25 17.63 -3.97
CA THR A 422 -4.03 17.53 -3.16
C THR A 422 -3.87 18.70 -2.19
N ASN A 423 -4.53 19.85 -2.43
CA ASN A 423 -4.48 21.00 -1.53
C ASN A 423 -5.32 20.76 -0.28
N THR A 424 -6.54 20.26 -0.46
CA THR A 424 -7.42 19.90 0.66
C THR A 424 -7.07 18.53 1.22
N GLN A 425 -6.24 17.75 0.51
CA GLN A 425 -5.84 16.39 0.86
C GLN A 425 -7.05 15.46 1.02
N GLN A 426 -8.01 15.58 0.10
CA GLN A 426 -9.24 14.78 0.07
C GLN A 426 -9.43 14.13 -1.29
N ALA A 427 -10.06 12.97 -1.31
CA ALA A 427 -10.44 12.25 -2.52
C ALA A 427 -11.85 11.68 -2.42
N TRP A 428 -12.54 11.64 -3.54
CA TRP A 428 -13.87 11.09 -3.71
C TRP A 428 -13.82 10.06 -4.83
N PHE A 429 -14.31 8.86 -4.53
CA PHE A 429 -14.36 7.73 -5.44
C PHE A 429 -15.80 7.37 -5.72
N ASP A 430 -16.13 7.28 -6.99
CA ASP A 430 -17.37 6.69 -7.47
C ASP A 430 -17.02 5.28 -7.96
N THR A 431 -17.40 4.27 -7.18
CA THR A 431 -16.90 2.90 -7.31
C THR A 431 -18.05 1.95 -7.60
N LYS A 432 -17.87 1.10 -8.59
CA LYS A 432 -18.73 -0.03 -8.87
C LYS A 432 -17.96 -1.32 -8.59
N PHE A 433 -18.29 -1.97 -7.50
CA PHE A 433 -17.80 -3.31 -7.21
C PHE A 433 -18.52 -4.33 -8.09
N ASN A 434 -17.80 -4.97 -8.99
CA ASN A 434 -18.31 -6.11 -9.75
C ASN A 434 -18.51 -7.31 -8.80
N SER A 435 -17.56 -7.49 -7.89
CA SER A 435 -17.65 -8.47 -6.81
C SER A 435 -16.77 -8.09 -5.61
N ILE A 436 -17.23 -8.44 -4.40
CA ILE A 436 -16.42 -8.55 -3.19
C ILE A 436 -16.75 -9.91 -2.60
N ALA A 437 -15.75 -10.80 -2.48
CA ALA A 437 -15.93 -12.15 -1.98
C ALA A 437 -14.93 -12.45 -0.85
N ILE A 438 -15.46 -12.69 0.33
CA ILE A 438 -14.72 -13.22 1.47
C ILE A 438 -15.38 -14.56 1.81
N PRO A 439 -14.69 -15.70 1.58
CA PRO A 439 -15.28 -17.02 1.75
C PRO A 439 -16.02 -17.18 3.08
N ASN A 440 -17.23 -17.69 3.03
CA ASN A 440 -18.13 -17.94 4.18
C ASN A 440 -18.52 -16.70 5.00
N LEU A 441 -18.11 -15.49 4.59
CA LEU A 441 -18.42 -14.27 5.32
C LEU A 441 -19.20 -13.26 4.48
N LEU A 442 -18.79 -12.97 3.25
CA LEU A 442 -19.35 -11.91 2.42
C LEU A 442 -19.30 -12.28 0.93
N ASP A 443 -20.41 -12.14 0.22
CA ASP A 443 -20.52 -12.26 -1.25
C ASP A 443 -21.36 -11.10 -1.79
N ILE A 444 -20.68 -10.04 -2.23
CA ILE A 444 -21.29 -8.85 -2.83
C ILE A 444 -21.12 -8.92 -4.33
N LYS A 445 -22.18 -8.64 -5.08
CA LYS A 445 -22.16 -8.53 -6.55
C LYS A 445 -22.88 -7.26 -6.98
N ASN A 446 -22.23 -6.52 -7.91
CA ASN A 446 -22.80 -5.31 -8.54
C ASN A 446 -23.23 -4.24 -7.51
N LEU A 447 -22.33 -3.83 -6.62
CA LEU A 447 -22.57 -2.77 -5.65
C LEU A 447 -21.96 -1.46 -6.13
N ASP A 448 -22.76 -0.41 -6.19
CA ASP A 448 -22.30 0.97 -6.38
C ASP A 448 -22.05 1.62 -5.02
N ASP A 449 -20.86 2.23 -4.83
CA ASP A 449 -20.46 2.89 -3.59
C ASP A 449 -19.74 4.21 -3.84
N ASN A 450 -20.06 5.21 -3.03
CA ASN A 450 -19.31 6.45 -2.96
C ASN A 450 -18.35 6.40 -1.77
N ILE A 451 -17.08 6.34 -2.08
CA ILE A 451 -16.01 6.25 -1.09
C ILE A 451 -15.32 7.60 -0.97
N THR A 452 -15.07 8.03 0.26
CA THR A 452 -14.26 9.24 0.52
C THR A 452 -12.97 8.88 1.22
N LEU A 453 -11.88 9.56 0.86
CA LEU A 453 -10.58 9.43 1.49
C LEU A 453 -10.11 10.82 1.95
N ASP A 454 -9.85 10.95 3.23
CA ASP A 454 -9.15 12.09 3.82
C ASP A 454 -7.72 11.64 4.17
N PHE A 455 -6.72 12.30 3.59
CA PHE A 455 -5.30 12.01 3.81
C PHE A 455 -4.53 13.23 4.35
N SER A 456 -5.27 14.20 4.92
CA SER A 456 -4.68 15.39 5.56
C SER A 456 -3.82 15.05 6.79
N LYS A 457 -4.11 13.91 7.40
CA LYS A 457 -3.36 13.28 8.51
C LYS A 457 -3.15 11.81 8.17
N ALA A 458 -3.37 10.92 9.13
CA ALA A 458 -3.45 9.49 8.82
C ALA A 458 -4.63 9.23 7.86
N PRO A 459 -4.44 8.48 6.76
CA PRO A 459 -5.49 8.27 5.78
C PRO A 459 -6.73 7.62 6.38
N LYS A 460 -7.88 8.24 6.11
CA LYS A 460 -9.19 7.81 6.57
C LYS A 460 -10.12 7.58 5.38
N ILE A 461 -10.63 6.37 5.24
CA ILE A 461 -11.52 5.94 4.16
C ILE A 461 -12.91 5.68 4.74
N ASN A 462 -13.94 6.25 4.11
CA ASN A 462 -15.32 6.00 4.46
C ASN A 462 -16.08 5.44 3.25
N SER A 463 -16.83 4.38 3.45
CA SER A 463 -17.78 3.82 2.50
C SER A 463 -19.19 4.24 2.85
N LYS A 464 -19.91 4.78 1.89
CA LYS A 464 -21.31 5.18 2.09
C LYS A 464 -22.26 3.98 2.00
N ALA A 465 -22.05 3.08 1.04
CA ALA A 465 -22.92 1.94 0.82
C ALA A 465 -22.77 0.85 1.89
N LEU A 466 -21.53 0.54 2.28
CA LEU A 466 -21.24 -0.49 3.28
C LEU A 466 -21.14 0.05 4.72
N GLY A 467 -21.10 1.39 4.87
CA GLY A 467 -21.16 2.06 6.17
C GLY A 467 -19.94 1.83 7.06
N TYR A 468 -18.74 1.64 6.48
CA TYR A 468 -17.52 1.47 7.26
C TYR A 468 -16.62 2.70 7.22
N GLU A 469 -15.79 2.81 8.24
CA GLU A 469 -14.70 3.75 8.37
C GLU A 469 -13.38 2.98 8.57
N LEU A 470 -12.42 3.15 7.65
CA LEU A 470 -11.10 2.56 7.71
C LEU A 470 -10.05 3.65 7.93
N ASN A 471 -9.32 3.56 9.05
CA ASN A 471 -8.21 4.46 9.35
C ASN A 471 -6.88 3.71 9.13
N ILE A 472 -6.04 4.20 8.23
CA ILE A 472 -4.73 3.64 7.94
C ILE A 472 -3.71 4.27 8.92
N THR A 473 -3.78 3.80 10.15
CA THR A 473 -2.88 4.17 11.26
C THR A 473 -1.98 2.98 11.61
N ASN A 474 -1.20 3.07 12.63
CA ASN A 474 -0.51 1.93 13.22
C ASN A 474 -0.97 1.77 14.67
N PRO A 475 -1.85 0.78 14.95
CA PRO A 475 -2.45 -0.21 14.06
C PRO A 475 -3.49 0.39 13.08
N ILE A 476 -3.75 -0.32 11.97
CA ILE A 476 -4.87 -0.04 11.07
C ILE A 476 -6.17 -0.39 11.78
N THR A 477 -7.18 0.48 11.68
CA THR A 477 -8.48 0.26 12.32
C THR A 477 -9.61 0.33 11.31
N LEU A 478 -10.51 -0.66 11.32
CA LEU A 478 -11.76 -0.67 10.55
C LEU A 478 -12.93 -0.66 11.52
N ASN A 479 -13.77 0.36 11.43
CA ASN A 479 -14.97 0.52 12.23
C ASN A 479 -16.21 0.35 11.36
N ILE A 480 -17.09 -0.58 11.73
CA ILE A 480 -18.39 -0.85 11.12
C ILE A 480 -19.44 -0.61 12.20
N PRO A 481 -20.01 0.59 12.29
CA PRO A 481 -20.95 0.94 13.37
C PRO A 481 -22.27 0.18 13.29
N SER A 482 -22.61 -0.41 12.15
CA SER A 482 -23.80 -1.23 11.94
C SER A 482 -23.57 -2.27 10.84
N ILE A 483 -23.94 -3.52 11.12
CA ILE A 483 -23.93 -4.61 10.12
C ILE A 483 -25.09 -4.54 9.13
N GLU A 484 -26.05 -3.63 9.31
CA GLU A 484 -27.27 -3.55 8.49
C GLU A 484 -26.98 -3.49 6.98
N PRO A 485 -25.99 -2.69 6.49
CA PRO A 485 -25.63 -2.67 5.09
C PRO A 485 -25.00 -3.98 4.59
N LEU A 486 -24.49 -4.82 5.48
CA LEU A 486 -23.80 -6.07 5.12
C LEU A 486 -24.75 -7.29 5.08
N LYS A 487 -25.90 -7.20 5.74
CA LYS A 487 -26.88 -8.31 5.82
C LYS A 487 -27.27 -8.92 4.47
N PRO A 488 -27.56 -8.12 3.41
CA PRO A 488 -27.95 -8.71 2.12
C PRO A 488 -26.88 -9.58 1.48
N TYR A 489 -25.64 -9.46 1.94
CA TYR A 489 -24.47 -10.03 1.31
C TYR A 489 -23.72 -11.06 2.15
N SER A 490 -24.18 -11.32 3.38
CA SER A 490 -23.52 -12.24 4.31
C SER A 490 -24.42 -13.41 4.69
N THR A 491 -24.05 -14.61 4.23
CA THR A 491 -24.74 -15.85 4.65
C THR A 491 -24.58 -16.07 6.15
N LEU A 492 -23.40 -15.82 6.70
CA LEU A 492 -23.13 -15.99 8.13
C LEU A 492 -24.04 -15.12 9.02
N ILE A 493 -24.22 -13.84 8.67
CA ILE A 493 -25.12 -12.93 9.40
C ILE A 493 -26.55 -13.44 9.35
N ASN A 494 -26.99 -13.97 8.21
CA ASN A 494 -28.34 -14.48 8.02
C ASN A 494 -28.54 -15.84 8.73
N ASP A 495 -27.60 -16.77 8.60
CA ASP A 495 -27.67 -18.11 9.22
C ASP A 495 -27.69 -18.04 10.75
N LEU A 496 -26.89 -17.11 11.32
CA LEU A 496 -26.88 -16.83 12.75
C LEU A 496 -28.02 -15.88 13.18
N ASN A 497 -28.81 -15.43 12.21
CA ASN A 497 -29.92 -14.48 12.44
C ASN A 497 -29.47 -13.27 13.27
N ILE A 498 -28.31 -12.68 12.89
CA ILE A 498 -27.79 -11.51 13.59
C ILE A 498 -28.58 -10.27 13.15
N THR A 499 -29.32 -9.68 14.08
CA THR A 499 -30.17 -8.54 13.80
C THR A 499 -29.48 -7.19 13.98
N LYS A 500 -28.50 -7.11 14.87
CA LYS A 500 -27.73 -5.90 15.16
C LYS A 500 -26.33 -6.30 15.60
N ALA A 501 -25.31 -5.58 15.16
CA ALA A 501 -23.96 -5.58 15.73
C ALA A 501 -23.18 -4.35 15.24
N ALA A 502 -22.16 -3.96 16.00
CA ALA A 502 -21.10 -3.07 15.57
C ALA A 502 -19.77 -3.82 15.63
N ILE A 503 -18.89 -3.59 14.66
CA ILE A 503 -17.62 -4.31 14.53
C ILE A 503 -16.46 -3.32 14.49
N ASN A 504 -15.47 -3.55 15.35
CA ASN A 504 -14.20 -2.83 15.33
C ASN A 504 -13.07 -3.82 15.05
N ILE A 505 -12.30 -3.59 13.99
CA ILE A 505 -11.19 -4.44 13.60
C ILE A 505 -9.90 -3.66 13.72
N THR A 506 -8.86 -4.30 14.25
CA THR A 506 -7.50 -3.74 14.32
C THR A 506 -6.49 -4.73 13.77
N THR A 507 -5.53 -4.25 12.97
CA THR A 507 -4.45 -5.07 12.42
C THR A 507 -3.20 -4.23 12.15
N ASN A 508 -2.03 -4.87 12.25
CA ASN A 508 -0.75 -4.25 11.91
C ASN A 508 -0.22 -4.68 10.53
N ASN A 509 -0.66 -5.82 10.02
CA ASN A 509 -0.05 -6.49 8.85
C ASN A 509 -1.05 -7.15 7.91
N PHE A 510 -2.38 -6.96 8.10
CA PHE A 510 -3.48 -7.63 7.38
C PHE A 510 -3.52 -9.18 7.53
N ILE A 511 -2.63 -9.75 8.35
CA ILE A 511 -2.56 -11.19 8.63
C ILE A 511 -3.10 -11.47 10.04
N ASP A 512 -2.60 -10.72 11.02
CA ASP A 512 -3.05 -10.80 12.41
C ASP A 512 -4.14 -9.76 12.63
N ILE A 513 -5.38 -10.24 12.78
CA ILE A 513 -6.57 -9.39 12.89
C ILE A 513 -7.18 -9.58 14.27
N ASN A 514 -7.44 -8.49 14.96
CA ASN A 514 -8.23 -8.47 16.17
C ASN A 514 -9.54 -7.77 15.86
N ALA A 515 -10.65 -8.47 15.99
CA ALA A 515 -11.99 -7.91 15.81
C ALA A 515 -12.79 -7.94 17.12
N ARG A 516 -13.46 -6.85 17.40
CA ARG A 516 -14.39 -6.71 18.49
C ARG A 516 -15.80 -6.52 17.93
N VAL A 517 -16.71 -7.42 18.25
CA VAL A 517 -18.13 -7.32 17.91
C VAL A 517 -18.87 -6.85 19.16
N ASN A 518 -19.50 -5.70 19.08
CA ASN A 518 -20.21 -5.08 20.18
C ASN A 518 -21.71 -5.07 19.91
N ASP A 519 -22.50 -5.14 20.98
CA ASP A 519 -23.95 -5.06 20.98
C ASP A 519 -24.60 -6.03 19.98
N ALA A 520 -24.01 -7.20 19.80
CA ALA A 520 -24.57 -8.20 18.90
C ALA A 520 -25.91 -8.70 19.44
N LYS A 521 -26.94 -8.61 18.59
CA LYS A 521 -28.23 -9.23 18.82
C LYS A 521 -28.46 -10.30 17.77
N PHE A 522 -28.79 -11.48 18.21
CA PHE A 522 -28.93 -12.66 17.36
C PHE A 522 -30.06 -13.58 17.88
N ASN A 523 -30.49 -14.49 17.04
CA ASN A 523 -31.42 -15.54 17.42
C ASN A 523 -30.90 -16.86 16.82
N ILE A 524 -30.16 -17.60 17.64
CA ILE A 524 -29.66 -18.93 17.30
C ILE A 524 -30.59 -19.96 17.94
N PRO A 525 -31.53 -20.58 17.19
CA PRO A 525 -32.61 -21.42 17.78
C PRO A 525 -32.08 -22.61 18.57
N MET A 526 -30.89 -23.11 18.26
CA MET A 526 -30.28 -24.27 18.88
C MET A 526 -29.47 -23.96 20.15
N LEU A 527 -29.26 -22.68 20.48
CA LEU A 527 -28.40 -22.26 21.59
C LEU A 527 -29.13 -21.26 22.50
N ALA A 528 -29.19 -21.56 23.78
CA ALA A 528 -29.72 -20.68 24.82
C ALA A 528 -28.77 -20.69 26.03
N LYS A 529 -28.98 -19.79 27.00
CA LYS A 529 -28.38 -19.88 28.33
C LYS A 529 -29.02 -21.02 29.07
N LYS A 530 -28.31 -21.60 30.03
CA LYS A 530 -28.87 -22.62 30.90
C LYS A 530 -30.17 -22.13 31.55
N ASP A 531 -30.16 -20.88 32.04
CA ASP A 531 -31.26 -20.21 32.71
C ASP A 531 -31.79 -19.00 31.93
N GLY A 532 -32.25 -19.21 30.68
CA GLY A 532 -32.86 -18.16 29.89
C GLY A 532 -32.45 -18.11 28.41
N ASN A 533 -32.77 -17.00 27.73
CA ASN A 533 -32.49 -16.84 26.34
C ASN A 533 -31.04 -16.33 26.14
N TYR A 534 -30.39 -16.74 25.04
CA TYR A 534 -29.12 -16.20 24.58
C TYR A 534 -29.34 -15.44 23.28
N THR A 535 -29.63 -14.14 23.41
CA THR A 535 -30.06 -13.29 22.29
C THR A 535 -29.14 -12.09 22.08
N ASP A 536 -28.18 -11.87 22.97
CA ASP A 536 -27.25 -10.76 22.91
C ASP A 536 -25.94 -11.12 23.60
N ASP A 537 -24.83 -10.66 23.02
CA ASP A 537 -23.48 -10.72 23.59
C ASP A 537 -22.51 -9.81 22.84
N ASN A 538 -21.29 -9.68 23.38
CA ASN A 538 -20.14 -9.13 22.68
C ASN A 538 -19.14 -10.25 22.40
N PHE A 539 -18.40 -10.13 21.29
CA PHE A 539 -17.40 -11.12 20.91
C PHE A 539 -16.04 -10.49 20.63
N THR A 540 -15.02 -11.19 21.05
CA THR A 540 -13.63 -10.93 20.61
C THR A 540 -13.23 -12.01 19.63
N ILE A 541 -12.73 -11.60 18.45
CA ILE A 541 -12.30 -12.51 17.39
C ILE A 541 -10.85 -12.19 17.08
N ASN A 542 -9.97 -13.17 17.23
CA ASN A 542 -8.57 -13.07 16.88
C ASN A 542 -8.29 -13.99 15.69
N VAL A 543 -7.84 -13.43 14.60
CA VAL A 543 -7.49 -14.15 13.37
C VAL A 543 -5.98 -14.07 13.16
N SER A 544 -5.38 -15.24 13.04
CA SER A 544 -3.99 -15.44 12.65
C SER A 544 -3.91 -16.74 11.85
N ASN A 545 -2.98 -17.65 12.15
CA ASN A 545 -3.05 -19.03 11.65
C ASN A 545 -4.24 -19.80 12.26
N VAL A 546 -4.82 -19.28 13.32
CA VAL A 546 -5.99 -19.81 14.04
C VAL A 546 -7.00 -18.68 14.16
N ILE A 547 -8.29 -18.98 13.88
CA ILE A 547 -9.39 -18.06 14.19
C ILE A 547 -9.93 -18.44 15.58
N ASN A 548 -9.83 -17.53 16.53
CA ASN A 548 -10.40 -17.70 17.88
C ASN A 548 -11.56 -16.72 18.05
N VAL A 549 -12.68 -17.23 18.53
CA VAL A 549 -13.89 -16.47 18.85
C VAL A 549 -14.19 -16.68 20.32
N LYS A 550 -14.42 -15.60 21.06
CA LYS A 550 -14.77 -15.67 22.48
C LYS A 550 -15.89 -14.69 22.79
N SER A 551 -16.95 -15.18 23.42
CA SER A 551 -18.02 -14.34 23.95
C SER A 551 -17.62 -13.72 25.29
N ASP A 552 -18.08 -12.49 25.59
CA ASP A 552 -17.84 -11.84 26.89
C ASP A 552 -18.56 -12.54 28.02
N SER A 553 -19.75 -13.11 27.77
CA SER A 553 -20.45 -13.92 28.75
C SER A 553 -19.73 -15.22 29.11
N GLY A 554 -18.75 -15.65 28.29
CA GLY A 554 -18.06 -16.93 28.46
C GLY A 554 -18.91 -18.15 28.08
N ILE A 555 -20.09 -17.95 27.47
CA ILE A 555 -20.98 -19.04 27.06
C ILE A 555 -20.44 -19.77 25.86
N VAL A 556 -19.81 -19.05 24.91
CA VAL A 556 -19.27 -19.60 23.66
C VAL A 556 -17.85 -19.19 23.48
N GLU A 557 -16.98 -20.18 23.27
CA GLU A 557 -15.65 -19.99 22.71
C GLU A 557 -15.52 -20.95 21.51
N ALA A 558 -14.88 -20.51 20.45
CA ALA A 558 -14.61 -21.33 19.27
C ALA A 558 -13.23 -21.07 18.70
N SER A 559 -12.61 -22.12 18.16
CA SER A 559 -11.39 -21.99 17.37
C SER A 559 -11.48 -22.77 16.07
N ILE A 560 -10.95 -22.18 14.98
CA ILE A 560 -10.91 -22.80 13.67
C ILE A 560 -9.46 -22.89 13.24
N ILE A 561 -9.00 -24.12 12.98
CA ILE A 561 -7.63 -24.43 12.54
C ILE A 561 -7.77 -25.31 11.31
N ASN A 562 -7.39 -24.81 10.14
CA ASN A 562 -7.56 -25.52 8.87
C ASN A 562 -9.01 -26.01 8.67
N ASP A 563 -9.23 -27.34 8.66
CA ASP A 563 -10.54 -27.98 8.50
C ASP A 563 -11.16 -28.44 9.81
N GLU A 564 -10.58 -28.05 10.95
CA GLU A 564 -11.08 -28.40 12.29
C GLU A 564 -11.73 -27.19 12.95
N VAL A 565 -12.93 -27.38 13.46
CA VAL A 565 -13.66 -26.41 14.29
C VAL A 565 -13.78 -26.96 15.70
N ASN A 566 -13.25 -26.23 16.68
CA ASN A 566 -13.37 -26.55 18.08
C ASN A 566 -14.35 -25.58 18.74
N ILE A 567 -15.38 -26.07 19.40
CA ILE A 567 -16.37 -25.27 20.11
C ILE A 567 -16.33 -25.64 21.59
N PHE A 568 -16.25 -24.63 22.42
CA PHE A 568 -16.38 -24.73 23.85
C PHE A 568 -17.65 -23.97 24.31
N LEU A 569 -18.50 -24.65 25.09
CA LEU A 569 -19.72 -24.08 25.64
C LEU A 569 -19.69 -24.17 27.17
N ASN A 570 -20.28 -23.20 27.85
CA ASN A 570 -20.36 -23.18 29.29
C ASN A 570 -21.71 -22.59 29.73
N SER A 571 -22.37 -23.28 30.67
CA SER A 571 -23.67 -22.88 31.21
C SER A 571 -24.72 -22.60 30.10
N ALA A 572 -24.75 -23.47 29.11
CA ALA A 572 -25.57 -23.36 27.91
C ALA A 572 -26.73 -24.39 27.92
N LYS A 573 -27.72 -24.15 27.04
CA LYS A 573 -28.74 -25.10 26.66
C LYS A 573 -28.69 -25.31 25.15
N ILE A 574 -28.39 -26.54 24.74
CA ILE A 574 -28.30 -26.91 23.31
C ILE A 574 -29.59 -27.66 22.95
N THR A 575 -30.26 -27.27 21.88
CA THR A 575 -31.44 -27.93 21.34
C THR A 575 -31.08 -28.66 20.05
N ILE A 576 -31.23 -29.98 20.03
CA ILE A 576 -30.95 -30.82 18.87
C ILE A 576 -32.30 -31.36 18.33
N ASN A 577 -32.43 -31.29 17.00
CA ASN A 577 -33.55 -31.90 16.26
C ASN A 577 -32.95 -32.80 15.16
N SER A 578 -33.13 -34.09 15.26
CA SER A 578 -32.57 -35.07 14.28
C SER A 578 -33.26 -34.99 12.92
N ASN A 579 -34.46 -34.40 12.83
CA ASN A 579 -35.21 -34.18 11.60
C ASN A 579 -34.91 -32.83 10.95
N ALA A 580 -34.08 -31.95 11.57
CA ALA A 580 -33.61 -30.75 10.91
C ALA A 580 -32.75 -31.10 9.69
N ALA A 581 -32.92 -30.35 8.60
CA ALA A 581 -32.18 -30.56 7.36
C ALA A 581 -30.67 -30.68 7.66
N LYS A 582 -30.08 -31.80 7.23
CA LYS A 582 -28.65 -32.01 7.35
C LYS A 582 -27.92 -30.94 6.52
N GLY A 583 -27.43 -29.89 7.17
CA GLY A 583 -26.52 -28.96 6.53
C GLY A 583 -25.22 -29.70 6.18
N ASP A 584 -24.72 -29.50 4.97
CA ASP A 584 -23.40 -29.98 4.56
C ASP A 584 -22.32 -29.23 5.36
N PHE A 585 -21.98 -29.82 6.51
CA PHE A 585 -20.87 -29.32 7.32
C PHE A 585 -19.66 -30.20 7.04
N ASP A 586 -18.82 -29.77 6.08
CA ASP A 586 -17.68 -30.55 5.58
C ASP A 586 -16.45 -30.56 6.50
N LYS A 587 -16.51 -29.82 7.62
CA LYS A 587 -15.37 -29.71 8.54
C LYS A 587 -15.48 -30.67 9.70
N ASN A 588 -14.34 -31.07 10.26
CA ASN A 588 -14.30 -31.81 11.50
C ASN A 588 -14.69 -30.86 12.67
N LEU A 589 -15.66 -31.29 13.48
CA LEU A 589 -16.14 -30.55 14.62
C LEU A 589 -15.73 -31.24 15.92
N ASN A 590 -14.95 -30.58 16.75
CA ASN A 590 -14.71 -30.97 18.13
C ASN A 590 -15.57 -30.05 19.03
N PHE A 591 -16.18 -30.61 20.03
CA PHE A 591 -16.97 -29.84 20.99
C PHE A 591 -16.70 -30.27 22.41
N ILE A 592 -16.68 -29.31 23.29
CA ILE A 592 -16.58 -29.49 24.76
C ILE A 592 -17.63 -28.57 25.39
N ALA A 593 -18.35 -29.07 26.35
CA ALA A 593 -19.35 -28.29 27.08
C ALA A 593 -19.33 -28.62 28.58
N ASN A 594 -19.40 -27.57 29.38
CA ASN A 594 -19.52 -27.69 30.84
C ASN A 594 -20.85 -27.12 31.29
N ASP A 595 -21.43 -27.73 32.37
CA ASP A 595 -22.66 -27.26 32.99
C ASP A 595 -23.75 -26.96 31.96
N THR A 596 -23.98 -27.90 31.03
CA THR A 596 -24.79 -27.65 29.82
C THR A 596 -25.99 -28.63 29.76
N ILE A 597 -27.15 -28.09 29.37
CA ILE A 597 -28.34 -28.88 29.11
C ILE A 597 -28.42 -29.26 27.65
N LEU A 598 -28.54 -30.56 27.36
CA LEU A 598 -28.81 -31.08 26.03
C LEU A 598 -30.31 -31.39 25.90
N ASN A 599 -31.02 -30.64 25.09
CA ASN A 599 -32.45 -30.83 24.80
C ASN A 599 -32.63 -31.53 23.44
N VAL A 600 -33.17 -32.73 23.41
CA VAL A 600 -33.43 -33.50 22.21
C VAL A 600 -34.92 -33.45 21.88
N VAL A 601 -35.28 -32.66 20.86
CA VAL A 601 -36.67 -32.34 20.50
C VAL A 601 -37.46 -33.57 20.10
N ASP A 602 -36.84 -34.45 19.32
CA ASP A 602 -37.51 -35.63 18.75
C ASP A 602 -38.11 -36.59 19.81
N VAL A 603 -37.47 -36.62 20.95
CA VAL A 603 -37.93 -37.48 22.09
C VAL A 603 -38.46 -36.62 23.24
N ASN A 604 -38.52 -35.29 23.06
CA ASN A 604 -39.00 -34.34 24.08
C ASN A 604 -38.27 -34.52 25.43
N LYS A 605 -36.92 -34.69 25.37
CA LYS A 605 -36.11 -34.96 26.56
C LYS A 605 -34.98 -33.94 26.70
N SER A 606 -34.67 -33.63 27.96
CA SER A 606 -33.54 -32.75 28.34
C SER A 606 -32.66 -33.46 29.35
N VAL A 607 -31.38 -33.49 29.12
CA VAL A 607 -30.38 -34.05 30.04
C VAL A 607 -29.39 -32.95 30.42
N SER A 608 -29.19 -32.77 31.72
CA SER A 608 -28.16 -31.85 32.24
C SER A 608 -26.86 -32.61 32.41
N PHE A 609 -25.80 -32.09 31.75
CA PHE A 609 -24.46 -32.63 31.86
C PHE A 609 -23.56 -31.68 32.66
N ASP A 610 -22.74 -32.24 33.53
CA ASP A 610 -21.70 -31.53 34.23
C ASP A 610 -20.56 -31.21 33.24
N HIS A 611 -20.23 -32.18 32.42
CA HIS A 611 -19.27 -32.09 31.34
C HIS A 611 -19.65 -33.02 30.19
N PHE A 612 -19.45 -32.56 28.94
CA PHE A 612 -19.43 -33.47 27.83
C PHE A 612 -18.46 -33.00 26.76
N SER A 613 -17.93 -33.95 26.00
CA SER A 613 -17.02 -33.69 24.87
C SER A 613 -17.34 -34.68 23.75
N GLY A 614 -16.89 -34.30 22.55
CA GLY A 614 -17.04 -35.20 21.43
C GLY A 614 -16.46 -34.63 20.14
N ASN A 615 -16.51 -35.44 19.11
CA ASN A 615 -16.16 -34.99 17.77
C ASN A 615 -17.13 -35.53 16.72
N LYS A 616 -17.33 -34.75 15.67
CA LYS A 616 -18.06 -35.13 14.46
C LYS A 616 -17.11 -35.02 13.27
N THR A 617 -16.96 -36.10 12.54
CA THR A 617 -16.29 -36.16 11.24
C THR A 617 -17.35 -36.40 10.14
N SER A 618 -16.93 -36.53 8.87
CA SER A 618 -17.84 -36.92 7.78
C SER A 618 -18.56 -38.25 8.05
N ASP A 619 -17.89 -39.20 8.72
CA ASP A 619 -18.35 -40.59 8.82
C ASP A 619 -18.80 -41.00 10.24
N THR A 620 -18.35 -40.27 11.27
CA THR A 620 -18.57 -40.66 12.66
C THR A 620 -18.88 -39.50 13.58
N ILE A 621 -19.71 -39.79 14.58
CA ILE A 621 -19.95 -38.92 15.76
C ILE A 621 -19.52 -39.69 17.00
N LYS A 622 -18.67 -39.08 17.83
CA LYS A 622 -18.32 -39.55 19.15
C LYS A 622 -18.77 -38.52 20.17
N PHE A 623 -19.30 -39.00 21.26
CA PHE A 623 -19.81 -38.20 22.35
C PHE A 623 -19.51 -38.89 23.65
N ASP A 624 -18.94 -38.19 24.62
CA ASP A 624 -18.65 -38.61 25.97
C ASP A 624 -19.20 -37.58 26.94
N GLY A 625 -20.07 -37.99 27.88
CA GLY A 625 -20.76 -37.08 28.81
C GLY A 625 -20.82 -37.62 30.22
N GLU A 626 -20.67 -36.71 31.19
CA GLU A 626 -20.75 -36.93 32.63
C GLU A 626 -21.92 -36.14 33.20
N PHE A 627 -22.70 -36.75 34.03
CA PHE A 627 -23.88 -36.16 34.65
C PHE A 627 -24.25 -36.88 35.95
N ASP A 628 -24.48 -36.12 37.02
CA ASP A 628 -24.96 -36.63 38.32
C ASP A 628 -24.22 -37.92 38.80
N GLY A 629 -22.86 -37.92 38.65
CA GLY A 629 -22.01 -39.06 38.98
C GLY A 629 -22.07 -40.23 38.02
N GLY A 630 -22.84 -40.15 36.97
CA GLY A 630 -22.92 -41.09 35.84
C GLY A 630 -22.14 -40.61 34.62
N TYR A 631 -21.94 -41.55 33.71
CA TYR A 631 -21.22 -41.32 32.50
C TYR A 631 -21.87 -42.03 31.31
N ILE A 632 -21.88 -41.41 30.15
CA ILE A 632 -22.32 -42.00 28.88
C ILE A 632 -21.34 -41.73 27.76
N SER A 633 -21.02 -42.76 26.96
CA SER A 633 -20.20 -42.65 25.75
C SER A 633 -20.99 -43.19 24.57
N ILE A 634 -21.01 -42.42 23.45
CA ILE A 634 -21.72 -42.76 22.22
C ILE A 634 -20.76 -42.69 21.06
N THR A 635 -20.76 -43.72 20.22
CA THR A 635 -20.08 -43.69 18.92
C THR A 635 -21.11 -44.13 17.87
N GLU A 636 -21.38 -43.27 16.91
CA GLU A 636 -22.31 -43.52 15.82
C GLU A 636 -21.61 -43.25 14.46
N GLY A 637 -21.83 -44.16 13.50
CA GLY A 637 -21.33 -44.04 12.14
C GLY A 637 -22.20 -44.76 11.16
N LYS A 638 -21.79 -44.89 9.90
CA LYS A 638 -22.63 -45.47 8.82
C LYS A 638 -23.19 -46.86 9.16
N ASP A 639 -22.37 -47.70 9.80
CA ASP A 639 -22.78 -49.10 10.16
C ASP A 639 -22.30 -49.45 11.58
N ILE A 640 -22.16 -48.44 12.43
CA ILE A 640 -21.64 -48.58 13.80
C ILE A 640 -22.48 -47.75 14.74
N LEU A 641 -23.07 -48.41 15.73
CA LEU A 641 -23.65 -47.78 16.90
C LEU A 641 -23.08 -48.46 18.17
N LYS A 642 -22.37 -47.68 19.00
CA LYS A 642 -21.87 -48.12 20.30
C LYS A 642 -22.34 -47.12 21.35
N VAL A 643 -23.00 -47.60 22.38
CA VAL A 643 -23.34 -46.77 23.54
C VAL A 643 -22.84 -47.50 24.79
N LYS A 644 -22.19 -46.78 25.70
CA LYS A 644 -21.82 -47.26 26.99
C LYS A 644 -22.18 -46.22 28.05
N GLY A 645 -23.00 -46.64 28.99
CA GLY A 645 -23.38 -45.82 30.16
C GLY A 645 -23.08 -46.55 31.44
N ASN A 646 -22.69 -45.82 32.46
CA ASN A 646 -22.41 -46.38 33.78
C ASN A 646 -22.68 -45.34 34.86
N GLY A 647 -23.15 -45.82 36.05
CA GLY A 647 -23.42 -44.91 37.17
C GLY A 647 -24.63 -44.01 36.98
N ILE A 648 -25.52 -44.27 35.98
CA ILE A 648 -26.65 -43.43 35.70
C ILE A 648 -27.66 -43.50 36.84
N SER A 649 -28.06 -42.39 37.45
CA SER A 649 -28.96 -42.36 38.60
C SER A 649 -30.36 -42.79 38.21
N ALA A 650 -31.09 -43.35 39.16
CA ALA A 650 -32.53 -43.71 39.00
C ALA A 650 -33.37 -42.49 38.58
N THR A 651 -33.05 -41.31 39.07
CA THR A 651 -33.72 -40.04 38.68
C THR A 651 -33.54 -39.76 37.19
N THR A 652 -32.28 -39.81 36.72
CA THR A 652 -31.94 -39.59 35.30
C THR A 652 -32.65 -40.61 34.39
N VAL A 653 -32.64 -41.90 34.75
CA VAL A 653 -33.35 -42.92 33.97
C VAL A 653 -34.85 -42.65 33.92
N ASN A 654 -35.49 -42.28 35.04
CA ASN A 654 -36.89 -41.94 35.09
C ASN A 654 -37.23 -40.73 34.19
N ASP A 655 -36.41 -39.69 34.23
CA ASP A 655 -36.55 -38.47 33.43
C ASP A 655 -36.42 -38.78 31.92
N ILE A 656 -35.45 -39.62 31.55
CA ILE A 656 -35.25 -40.01 30.14
C ILE A 656 -36.39 -40.84 29.63
N LEU A 657 -36.90 -41.78 30.43
CA LEU A 657 -37.93 -42.77 30.01
C LEU A 657 -39.39 -42.37 30.36
N ASP A 658 -39.60 -41.16 30.95
CA ASP A 658 -40.92 -40.72 31.48
C ASP A 658 -41.53 -41.70 32.48
N LEU A 659 -40.66 -42.18 33.35
CA LEU A 659 -41.10 -43.19 34.35
C LEU A 659 -40.99 -42.60 35.75
N ASN A 660 -41.75 -43.17 36.69
CA ASN A 660 -41.61 -43.01 38.13
C ASN A 660 -41.35 -44.35 38.81
N THR A 661 -40.80 -45.26 38.02
CA THR A 661 -40.67 -46.65 38.38
C THR A 661 -39.45 -46.90 39.27
N PHE A 662 -38.35 -46.22 39.02
CA PHE A 662 -37.11 -46.50 39.72
C PHE A 662 -36.88 -45.52 40.89
N SER A 663 -36.36 -46.00 41.99
CA SER A 663 -36.01 -45.21 43.18
C SER A 663 -34.67 -45.70 43.71
N GLU A 664 -33.75 -44.73 43.93
CA GLU A 664 -32.39 -45.02 44.38
C GLU A 664 -31.61 -45.89 43.35
N GLY A 665 -30.33 -46.14 43.60
CA GLY A 665 -29.50 -47.02 42.80
C GLY A 665 -28.97 -46.41 41.50
N VAL A 666 -28.20 -47.20 40.76
CA VAL A 666 -27.49 -46.79 39.53
C VAL A 666 -27.72 -47.83 38.43
N PHE A 667 -27.63 -47.32 37.20
CA PHE A 667 -27.86 -48.07 35.99
C PHE A 667 -26.65 -48.08 35.09
N GLY A 668 -26.42 -49.20 34.42
CA GLY A 668 -25.46 -49.35 33.34
C GLY A 668 -26.14 -49.68 32.02
N LEU A 669 -25.58 -49.21 30.93
CA LEU A 669 -26.08 -49.48 29.58
C LEU A 669 -24.91 -49.79 28.64
N LYS A 670 -25.02 -50.88 27.86
CA LYS A 670 -24.11 -51.23 26.81
C LYS A 670 -24.91 -51.55 25.56
N VAL A 671 -24.74 -50.75 24.46
CA VAL A 671 -25.40 -50.99 23.16
C VAL A 671 -24.35 -51.19 22.10
N ILE A 672 -24.51 -52.16 21.27
CA ILE A 672 -23.67 -52.46 20.11
C ILE A 672 -24.55 -52.82 18.95
N GLY A 673 -24.41 -52.13 17.82
CA GLY A 673 -25.25 -52.39 16.67
C GLY A 673 -24.75 -51.68 15.39
N LYS A 674 -25.59 -51.71 14.38
CA LYS A 674 -25.41 -50.94 13.16
C LYS A 674 -25.99 -49.53 13.24
N ASN A 675 -27.15 -49.42 13.86
CA ASN A 675 -27.91 -48.19 14.02
C ASN A 675 -28.99 -48.35 15.11
N SER A 676 -29.81 -47.32 15.37
CA SER A 676 -30.86 -47.28 16.39
C SER A 676 -32.01 -48.29 16.14
N LYS A 677 -32.08 -48.88 14.95
CA LYS A 677 -33.10 -49.93 14.60
C LYS A 677 -32.53 -51.34 14.69
N ASN A 678 -31.21 -51.51 14.63
CA ASN A 678 -30.58 -52.81 14.61
C ASN A 678 -29.41 -52.85 15.56
N PHE A 679 -29.64 -53.27 16.81
CA PHE A 679 -28.68 -53.33 17.89
C PHE A 679 -28.94 -54.43 18.91
N LYS A 680 -27.90 -54.74 19.69
CA LYS A 680 -28.00 -55.53 20.93
C LYS A 680 -27.65 -54.62 22.08
N ALA A 681 -28.34 -54.80 23.24
CA ALA A 681 -28.08 -54.02 24.44
C ALA A 681 -28.15 -54.84 25.67
N ASP A 682 -27.28 -54.55 26.63
CA ASP A 682 -27.32 -54.95 27.99
C ASP A 682 -27.67 -53.73 28.87
N LEU A 683 -28.72 -53.86 29.70
CA LEU A 683 -29.14 -52.90 30.68
C LEU A 683 -28.83 -53.53 32.09
N GLU A 684 -28.00 -52.83 32.85
CA GLU A 684 -27.60 -53.21 34.17
C GLU A 684 -28.33 -52.35 35.21
N LEU A 685 -28.80 -52.94 36.30
CA LEU A 685 -29.49 -52.30 37.41
C LEU A 685 -28.78 -52.65 38.71
N LYS A 686 -28.48 -51.69 39.58
CA LYS A 686 -27.80 -51.93 40.82
C LYS A 686 -28.39 -51.14 41.98
N ASP A 687 -28.65 -51.78 43.09
CA ASP A 687 -29.12 -51.20 44.34
C ASP A 687 -30.33 -50.26 44.13
N THR A 688 -31.28 -50.63 43.27
CA THR A 688 -32.49 -49.83 42.95
C THR A 688 -33.75 -50.45 43.45
N TYR A 689 -34.83 -49.67 43.52
CA TYR A 689 -36.17 -50.17 43.85
C TYR A 689 -37.12 -49.93 42.65
N LEU A 690 -37.92 -50.91 42.33
CA LEU A 690 -38.99 -50.81 41.33
C LEU A 690 -40.31 -50.49 42.06
N LYS A 691 -40.83 -49.25 41.80
CA LYS A 691 -42.09 -48.72 42.33
C LYS A 691 -43.20 -48.70 41.29
N ASP A 692 -44.44 -48.77 41.76
CA ASP A 692 -45.68 -48.46 40.99
C ASP A 692 -45.75 -49.03 39.55
N TYR A 693 -45.13 -50.18 39.36
CA TYR A 693 -45.22 -50.87 38.08
C TYR A 693 -46.53 -51.75 38.13
N LYS A 694 -47.36 -51.66 37.11
CA LYS A 694 -48.65 -52.47 37.07
C LYS A 694 -48.38 -53.96 37.31
N ILE A 695 -47.29 -54.47 36.76
CA ILE A 695 -46.85 -55.87 36.95
C ILE A 695 -46.53 -56.17 38.42
N TYR A 696 -45.86 -55.25 39.10
CA TYR A 696 -45.47 -55.37 40.50
C TYR A 696 -46.65 -55.36 41.38
N ASN A 697 -47.59 -54.46 41.15
CA ASN A 697 -48.82 -54.41 41.96
C ASN A 697 -49.70 -55.65 41.74
N GLN A 698 -49.77 -56.22 40.55
CA GLN A 698 -50.47 -57.46 40.26
C GLN A 698 -49.74 -58.67 40.80
N LEU A 699 -48.38 -58.61 40.85
CA LEU A 699 -47.61 -59.62 41.55
C LEU A 699 -47.83 -59.61 43.05
N LEU A 700 -47.89 -58.42 43.66
CA LEU A 700 -48.25 -58.29 45.09
C LEU A 700 -49.63 -58.83 45.37
N ALA A 701 -50.63 -58.43 44.56
CA ALA A 701 -52.04 -58.94 44.69
C ALA A 701 -52.13 -60.45 44.50
N PHE A 702 -51.28 -60.99 43.59
CA PHE A 702 -51.22 -62.44 43.46
C PHE A 702 -50.60 -63.17 44.66
N LEU A 703 -49.48 -62.65 45.22
CA LEU A 703 -48.83 -63.18 46.40
C LEU A 703 -49.79 -63.11 47.63
N ASP A 704 -50.52 -62.01 47.73
CA ASP A 704 -51.58 -61.85 48.78
C ASP A 704 -52.77 -62.80 48.61
N SER A 705 -53.02 -63.30 47.39
CA SER A 705 -54.13 -64.22 47.10
C SER A 705 -53.82 -65.68 47.45
N ILE A 706 -52.52 -66.02 47.76
CA ILE A 706 -52.15 -67.36 48.11
C ILE A 706 -52.33 -67.59 49.63
N PRO A 707 -53.28 -68.37 50.10
CA PRO A 707 -53.57 -68.51 51.57
C PRO A 707 -52.40 -69.10 52.38
N SER A 708 -51.51 -69.84 51.75
CA SER A 708 -50.28 -70.37 52.40
C SER A 708 -49.18 -69.36 52.56
N LEU A 709 -49.22 -68.21 51.82
CA LEU A 709 -48.30 -67.12 51.92
C LEU A 709 -48.77 -65.97 52.83
N LEU A 710 -50.04 -65.96 53.27
CA LEU A 710 -50.62 -65.05 54.28
C LEU A 710 -49.90 -65.14 55.63
N ILE A 711 -49.15 -66.18 55.88
CA ILE A 711 -48.35 -66.35 57.09
C ILE A 711 -47.02 -65.68 57.00
N PHE A 712 -46.64 -65.36 55.78
CA PHE A 712 -45.44 -64.66 55.48
C PHE A 712 -45.68 -63.16 55.43
N LYS A 713 -45.56 -62.49 56.59
CA LYS A 713 -45.15 -61.08 56.53
C LYS A 713 -43.75 -61.07 55.92
N VAL A 714 -43.69 -60.94 54.58
CA VAL A 714 -42.44 -60.78 53.88
C VAL A 714 -41.89 -59.44 54.34
N PRO A 715 -40.80 -59.38 55.09
CA PRO A 715 -40.37 -58.17 55.80
C PRO A 715 -39.91 -57.02 54.91
N ASP A 716 -39.70 -57.22 53.60
CA ASP A 716 -39.00 -56.22 52.70
C ASP A 716 -39.85 -55.77 51.50
N PHE A 717 -41.07 -56.10 51.38
CA PHE A 717 -42.00 -55.36 50.53
C PHE A 717 -42.44 -54.11 51.26
N ASN A 718 -41.48 -53.14 51.25
CA ASN A 718 -41.65 -51.88 51.95
C ASN A 718 -42.26 -50.84 51.02
N ASN A 719 -42.58 -49.67 51.52
CA ASN A 719 -43.16 -48.55 50.80
C ASN A 719 -42.21 -48.06 49.66
N LYS A 720 -40.96 -48.60 49.53
CA LYS A 720 -40.00 -48.22 48.47
C LYS A 720 -40.14 -49.07 47.21
N GLY A 721 -40.92 -50.18 47.23
CA GLY A 721 -41.11 -51.10 46.10
C GLY A 721 -40.22 -52.33 46.11
N PHE A 722 -40.10 -53.05 44.98
CA PHE A 722 -39.30 -54.26 44.83
C PHE A 722 -37.81 -53.93 44.81
N SER A 723 -37.05 -54.44 45.74
CA SER A 723 -35.64 -54.22 45.92
C SER A 723 -34.84 -55.04 44.89
N VAL A 724 -34.12 -54.38 44.06
CA VAL A 724 -33.14 -54.96 43.10
C VAL A 724 -31.75 -54.71 43.61
N LYS A 725 -31.02 -55.79 43.94
CA LYS A 725 -29.64 -55.71 44.34
C LYS A 725 -28.74 -55.65 43.14
N ASP A 726 -28.97 -56.52 42.17
CA ASP A 726 -28.25 -56.60 40.91
C ASP A 726 -29.24 -57.11 39.83
N GLY A 727 -29.15 -56.59 38.61
CA GLY A 727 -29.98 -56.94 37.50
C GLY A 727 -29.33 -56.69 36.15
N ILE A 728 -29.57 -57.62 35.21
CA ILE A 728 -29.18 -57.46 33.82
C ILE A 728 -30.35 -57.89 32.92
N ILE A 729 -30.63 -56.98 31.94
CA ILE A 729 -31.61 -57.24 30.86
C ILE A 729 -30.88 -57.17 29.53
N ARG A 730 -30.96 -58.28 28.76
CA ARG A 730 -30.33 -58.38 27.46
C ARG A 730 -31.40 -58.34 26.37
N ILE A 731 -31.27 -57.36 25.46
CA ILE A 731 -32.23 -57.12 24.38
C ILE A 731 -31.54 -57.09 23.04
N GLU A 732 -32.29 -57.45 22.00
CA GLU A 732 -31.90 -57.28 20.61
C GLU A 732 -33.03 -56.62 19.85
N ARG A 733 -32.74 -55.58 19.14
CA ARG A 733 -33.71 -54.91 18.26
C ARG A 733 -33.35 -55.19 16.79
N ILE A 734 -34.31 -55.61 16.02
CA ILE A 734 -34.22 -55.74 14.55
C ILE A 734 -35.49 -55.05 14.02
N ASP A 735 -35.30 -53.89 13.42
CA ASP A 735 -36.38 -53.00 12.99
C ASP A 735 -37.40 -52.72 14.09
N ASP A 736 -38.67 -53.17 13.94
CA ASP A 736 -39.72 -52.94 14.91
C ASP A 736 -39.86 -54.10 15.93
N ASN A 737 -39.03 -55.11 15.83
CA ASN A 737 -39.05 -56.24 16.76
C ASN A 737 -37.96 -56.11 17.82
N LEU A 738 -38.36 -56.02 19.08
CA LEU A 738 -37.47 -56.03 20.24
C LEU A 738 -37.56 -57.43 20.86
N THR A 739 -36.50 -58.20 20.85
CA THR A 739 -36.37 -59.50 21.49
C THR A 739 -35.65 -59.33 22.82
N ILE A 740 -36.26 -59.70 23.90
CA ILE A 740 -35.68 -59.78 25.22
C ILE A 740 -35.08 -61.19 25.37
N HIS A 741 -33.80 -61.33 25.17
CA HIS A 741 -33.14 -62.67 25.25
C HIS A 741 -33.06 -63.14 26.70
N ALA A 742 -32.85 -62.24 27.64
CA ALA A 742 -32.73 -62.57 29.05
C ALA A 742 -33.08 -61.35 29.92
N ILE A 743 -33.83 -61.59 30.95
CA ILE A 743 -34.03 -60.78 32.16
C ILE A 743 -33.47 -61.58 33.31
N ASN A 744 -32.53 -61.07 34.08
CA ASN A 744 -32.00 -61.63 35.29
C ASN A 744 -31.90 -60.52 36.33
N ILE A 745 -32.72 -60.55 37.35
CA ILE A 745 -32.82 -59.59 38.43
C ILE A 745 -32.67 -60.32 39.74
N GLU A 746 -31.62 -60.01 40.49
CA GLU A 746 -31.39 -60.53 41.86
C GLU A 746 -31.95 -59.49 42.82
N GLY A 747 -33.05 -59.88 43.52
CA GLY A 747 -33.62 -59.02 44.54
C GLY A 747 -33.30 -59.45 45.95
N ALA A 748 -33.66 -58.62 46.94
CA ALA A 748 -33.50 -58.99 48.37
C ALA A 748 -34.35 -60.11 48.78
N THR A 749 -35.55 -60.20 48.22
CA THR A 749 -36.58 -61.18 48.62
C THR A 749 -36.95 -62.20 47.54
N ALA A 750 -36.73 -61.90 46.28
CA ALA A 750 -36.95 -62.75 45.12
C ALA A 750 -36.03 -62.46 43.98
N ASP A 751 -35.75 -63.48 43.18
CA ASP A 751 -35.08 -63.33 41.90
C ASP A 751 -36.05 -63.38 40.72
N ILE A 752 -35.85 -62.63 39.69
CA ILE A 752 -36.67 -62.62 38.46
C ILE A 752 -35.82 -62.99 37.28
N VAL A 753 -36.22 -64.05 36.53
CA VAL A 753 -35.62 -64.34 35.24
C VAL A 753 -36.71 -64.34 34.16
N GLY A 754 -36.40 -64.02 32.95
CA GLY A 754 -37.38 -63.96 31.90
C GLY A 754 -36.83 -63.74 30.50
N ASN A 755 -37.73 -63.90 29.54
CA ASN A 755 -37.44 -63.57 28.14
C ASN A 755 -38.78 -63.21 27.41
N GLY A 756 -38.68 -62.69 26.19
CA GLY A 756 -39.91 -62.36 25.47
C GLY A 756 -39.66 -61.50 24.26
N THR A 757 -40.73 -61.02 23.69
CA THR A 757 -40.68 -60.13 22.54
C THR A 757 -41.62 -58.95 22.65
N ILE A 758 -41.28 -57.85 22.06
CA ILE A 758 -42.11 -56.65 21.94
C ILE A 758 -42.09 -56.19 20.49
N ASN A 759 -43.24 -55.97 19.87
CA ASN A 759 -43.28 -55.34 18.56
C ASN A 759 -43.62 -53.86 18.75
N LEU A 760 -42.66 -53.02 18.41
CA LEU A 760 -42.71 -51.57 18.65
C LEU A 760 -43.70 -50.82 17.71
N ALA A 761 -44.10 -51.43 16.58
CA ALA A 761 -45.05 -50.84 15.65
C ALA A 761 -46.49 -51.06 16.09
N THR A 762 -46.74 -52.23 16.69
CA THR A 762 -48.10 -52.64 17.16
C THR A 762 -48.25 -52.59 18.68
N ASN A 763 -47.21 -52.30 19.42
CA ASN A 763 -47.13 -52.31 20.88
C ASN A 763 -47.47 -53.67 21.50
N VAL A 764 -47.42 -54.72 20.73
CA VAL A 764 -47.73 -56.07 21.23
C VAL A 764 -46.58 -56.63 22.06
N ILE A 765 -46.86 -57.14 23.21
CA ILE A 765 -45.91 -57.72 24.19
C ILE A 765 -46.21 -59.18 24.40
N ASP A 766 -45.20 -60.05 24.43
CA ASP A 766 -45.25 -61.43 24.86
C ASP A 766 -43.98 -61.74 25.68
N VAL A 767 -44.08 -61.63 26.99
CA VAL A 767 -42.97 -61.79 27.92
C VAL A 767 -43.30 -62.81 28.95
N THR A 768 -42.37 -63.75 29.17
CA THR A 768 -42.47 -64.74 30.25
C THR A 768 -41.44 -64.45 31.32
N LEU A 769 -41.91 -64.32 32.54
CA LEU A 769 -41.07 -64.13 33.75
C LEU A 769 -41.21 -65.35 34.68
N GLU A 770 -40.16 -65.76 35.26
CA GLU A 770 -40.13 -66.72 36.39
C GLU A 770 -39.70 -65.93 37.65
N LEU A 771 -40.48 -65.91 38.64
CA LEU A 771 -40.21 -65.32 39.95
C LEU A 771 -39.85 -66.43 40.90
N LYS A 772 -38.69 -66.36 41.53
CA LYS A 772 -38.14 -67.34 42.51
C LYS A 772 -37.95 -66.63 43.83
N LEU A 773 -38.71 -67.03 44.83
CA LEU A 773 -38.60 -66.52 46.18
C LEU A 773 -37.35 -67.09 46.89
N LEU A 774 -36.56 -66.16 47.53
CA LEU A 774 -35.26 -66.49 48.11
C LEU A 774 -35.40 -67.14 49.54
N LYS A 775 -34.43 -68.01 49.86
CA LYS A 775 -34.35 -68.77 51.10
C LYS A 775 -34.27 -67.99 52.38
N ASP A 776 -33.72 -66.78 52.37
CA ASP A 776 -33.60 -65.98 53.59
C ASP A 776 -34.88 -65.50 54.19
N ALA A 777 -36.00 -65.50 53.41
CA ALA A 777 -37.33 -65.41 53.89
C ALA A 777 -37.86 -66.69 54.61
N SER A 778 -37.04 -67.74 54.55
CA SER A 778 -37.48 -69.12 54.98
C SER A 778 -37.22 -69.47 56.46
N SER A 779 -36.58 -68.57 57.23
CA SER A 779 -36.42 -68.80 58.68
C SER A 779 -37.70 -68.96 59.46
N ILE A 780 -38.81 -68.58 58.85
CA ILE A 780 -40.20 -68.79 59.39
C ILE A 780 -40.82 -70.07 58.83
N ILE A 781 -40.44 -70.47 57.59
CA ILE A 781 -40.94 -71.66 56.90
C ILE A 781 -40.36 -72.95 57.53
N ASP A 782 -39.18 -72.93 58.01
CA ASP A 782 -38.52 -74.09 58.73
C ASP A 782 -39.27 -74.48 60.04
N LYS A 783 -40.12 -73.66 60.49
CA LYS A 783 -40.94 -73.94 61.71
C LYS A 783 -42.28 -74.59 61.47
N ILE A 784 -42.68 -74.88 60.20
CA ILE A 784 -43.95 -75.51 59.84
C ILE A 784 -43.76 -76.94 59.27
N PRO A 785 -43.95 -78.06 60.00
CA PRO A 785 -43.54 -79.39 59.63
C PRO A 785 -44.36 -79.98 58.50
N LEU A 786 -44.86 -79.83 57.60
CA LEU A 786 -45.46 -80.37 56.36
C LEU A 786 -45.49 -79.43 55.15
N VAL A 787 -45.42 -78.17 55.34
CA VAL A 787 -45.38 -77.13 54.27
C VAL A 787 -44.04 -77.13 53.56
N ASN A 788 -43.01 -77.47 54.32
CA ASN A 788 -41.62 -77.43 53.83
C ASN A 788 -41.34 -78.50 52.75
N TYR A 789 -42.03 -79.65 52.76
CA TYR A 789 -41.80 -80.79 51.84
C TYR A 789 -42.72 -80.75 50.61
N ILE A 790 -43.90 -80.23 50.73
CA ILE A 790 -44.95 -80.25 49.66
C ILE A 790 -44.92 -79.03 48.80
N LEU A 791 -44.52 -77.83 49.31
CA LEU A 791 -44.56 -76.58 48.60
C LEU A 791 -43.13 -76.15 48.07
N LEU A 792 -42.07 -76.60 48.72
CA LEU A 792 -40.69 -76.05 48.41
C LEU A 792 -39.79 -77.03 47.58
N GLY A 793 -40.24 -78.26 47.36
CA GLY A 793 -39.42 -79.27 46.65
C GLY A 793 -38.04 -79.51 47.29
N LYS A 794 -37.14 -80.16 46.58
CA LYS A 794 -35.81 -80.47 47.12
C LYS A 794 -34.91 -79.18 47.26
N ASP A 795 -35.21 -78.14 46.52
CA ASP A 795 -34.38 -76.89 46.50
C ASP A 795 -34.94 -75.85 47.46
N LYS A 796 -36.00 -76.13 48.22
CA LYS A 796 -36.65 -75.22 49.23
C LYS A 796 -36.94 -73.82 48.64
N SER A 797 -37.40 -73.69 47.38
CA SER A 797 -37.76 -72.46 46.71
C SER A 797 -39.11 -72.57 46.00
N ILE A 798 -39.95 -71.52 46.00
CA ILE A 798 -41.22 -71.42 45.25
C ILE A 798 -40.95 -70.62 44.01
N SER A 799 -41.23 -71.21 42.83
CA SER A 799 -41.17 -70.51 41.54
C SER A 799 -42.58 -70.25 40.99
N THR A 800 -42.79 -69.05 40.45
CA THR A 800 -44.07 -68.70 39.79
C THR A 800 -43.74 -68.20 38.40
N ILE A 801 -44.43 -68.74 37.40
CA ILE A 801 -44.32 -68.26 35.99
C ILE A 801 -45.43 -67.18 35.78
N ILE A 802 -44.99 -66.05 35.26
CA ILE A 802 -45.81 -64.90 34.91
C ILE A 802 -45.70 -64.72 33.40
N LYS A 803 -46.83 -64.89 32.68
CA LYS A 803 -46.97 -64.57 31.28
C LYS A 803 -47.60 -63.21 31.10
N ILE A 804 -46.94 -62.34 30.35
CA ILE A 804 -47.37 -60.98 30.03
C ILE A 804 -47.70 -61.01 28.57
N SER A 805 -48.91 -60.75 28.12
CA SER A 805 -49.34 -60.70 26.74
C SER A 805 -50.26 -59.46 26.53
N GLY A 806 -50.72 -59.23 25.30
CA GLY A 806 -51.55 -58.04 24.98
C GLY A 806 -50.70 -56.92 24.42
N THR A 807 -50.99 -55.68 24.86
CA THR A 807 -50.21 -54.51 24.46
C THR A 807 -49.44 -53.91 25.63
N ILE A 808 -48.41 -53.09 25.43
CA ILE A 808 -47.66 -52.45 26.50
C ILE A 808 -48.57 -51.56 27.35
N ASP A 809 -49.58 -50.90 26.73
CA ASP A 809 -50.54 -50.00 27.43
C ASP A 809 -51.61 -50.80 28.24
N GLU A 810 -52.01 -51.98 27.72
CA GLU A 810 -53.02 -52.86 28.35
C GLU A 810 -52.49 -54.32 28.42
N PRO A 811 -51.48 -54.58 29.29
CA PRO A 811 -50.88 -55.90 29.42
C PRO A 811 -51.84 -56.86 30.10
N ILE A 812 -51.98 -58.05 29.53
CA ILE A 812 -52.80 -59.21 30.13
C ILE A 812 -51.82 -60.10 30.88
N ILE A 813 -51.91 -60.17 32.20
CA ILE A 813 -50.98 -60.93 33.02
C ILE A 813 -51.64 -62.22 33.46
N LYS A 814 -51.04 -63.35 33.24
CA LYS A 814 -51.42 -64.65 33.69
C LYS A 814 -50.34 -65.28 34.58
N THR A 815 -50.71 -65.82 35.75
CA THR A 815 -49.75 -66.41 36.67
C THR A 815 -49.98 -67.90 36.78
N GLN A 816 -48.98 -68.71 36.91
CA GLN A 816 -49.03 -70.17 37.09
C GLN A 816 -47.93 -70.59 38.09
N VAL A 817 -48.31 -71.24 39.19
CA VAL A 817 -47.40 -71.84 40.18
C VAL A 817 -46.76 -73.09 39.58
N VAL A 818 -45.48 -73.25 39.63
CA VAL A 818 -44.74 -74.40 39.12
C VAL A 818 -44.26 -75.23 40.30
N THR A 819 -44.76 -76.49 40.37
CA THR A 819 -44.41 -77.45 41.41
C THR A 819 -43.32 -78.42 41.08
N ASP A 820 -42.83 -78.41 39.82
CA ASP A 820 -41.76 -79.32 39.34
C ASP A 820 -40.52 -78.55 38.71
N VAL A 821 -39.43 -78.62 39.40
CA VAL A 821 -38.24 -77.73 39.27
C VAL A 821 -37.20 -78.25 38.20
N LEU A 822 -37.44 -79.34 37.47
CA LEU A 822 -36.48 -80.05 36.72
C LEU A 822 -36.18 -79.51 35.29
N LYS A 823 -36.95 -78.52 34.79
CA LYS A 823 -36.69 -77.89 33.52
C LYS A 823 -37.06 -76.38 33.52
N THR A 824 -36.51 -75.63 34.37
CA THR A 824 -36.91 -74.23 34.53
C THR A 824 -36.18 -73.36 33.51
N PRO A 825 -36.82 -72.32 32.91
CA PRO A 825 -36.17 -71.29 32.08
C PRO A 825 -34.96 -70.63 32.79
N PHE A 826 -34.93 -70.68 34.16
CA PHE A 826 -33.90 -70.06 34.98
C PHE A 826 -32.46 -70.46 34.60
N ASN A 827 -32.20 -71.77 34.40
CA ASN A 827 -30.89 -72.28 34.05
C ASN A 827 -30.48 -71.94 32.61
N ILE A 828 -31.44 -71.90 31.67
CA ILE A 828 -31.21 -71.52 30.26
C ILE A 828 -30.90 -70.05 30.17
N ILE A 829 -31.63 -69.23 30.84
CA ILE A 829 -31.42 -67.76 30.82
C ILE A 829 -30.12 -67.39 31.55
N LYS A 830 -29.82 -67.97 32.68
CA LYS A 830 -28.56 -67.75 33.41
C LYS A 830 -27.35 -68.14 32.57
N ASN A 831 -27.41 -69.23 31.84
CA ASN A 831 -26.35 -69.70 30.94
C ASN A 831 -26.22 -68.77 29.70
N THR A 832 -27.31 -68.20 29.22
CA THR A 832 -27.29 -67.23 28.13
C THR A 832 -26.61 -65.90 28.54
N LEU A 833 -26.79 -65.51 29.80
CA LEU A 833 -26.09 -64.29 30.35
C LEU A 833 -24.61 -64.49 30.59
N THR A 834 -24.12 -65.73 30.79
CA THR A 834 -22.69 -66.04 30.97
C THR A 834 -21.92 -66.15 29.65
N LEU A 835 -22.61 -66.21 28.50
CA LEU A 835 -21.92 -66.10 27.18
C LEU A 835 -21.53 -64.66 26.97
N PRO A 836 -20.20 -64.36 26.90
CA PRO A 836 -19.76 -63.00 26.59
C PRO A 836 -20.20 -62.61 25.17
N PHE A 837 -20.51 -61.36 24.97
CA PHE A 837 -20.64 -60.75 23.65
C PHE A 837 -19.26 -60.70 22.96
N VAL A 838 -18.55 -61.88 22.91
CA VAL A 838 -17.15 -61.99 22.46
C VAL A 838 -16.98 -61.79 20.94
N ILE A 839 -18.06 -61.53 20.20
CA ILE A 839 -17.98 -61.39 18.74
C ILE A 839 -17.82 -59.93 18.29
N PHE A 840 -17.73 -58.98 19.24
CA PHE A 840 -17.68 -57.54 18.90
C PHE A 840 -16.53 -56.76 19.60
N GLU A 841 -15.43 -57.42 19.92
CA GLU A 841 -14.17 -56.76 20.23
C GLU A 841 -13.36 -56.51 18.94
#